data_ca1b3673659bc4589d3b743cb91ef924
#
_entry.id   ca1b3673659bc4589d3b743cb91ef924
#
_cell.length_a   1.000
_cell.length_b   1.000
_cell.length_c   1.000
_cell.angle_alpha   90.00
_cell.angle_beta   90.00
_cell.angle_gamma   90.00
#
_symmetry.space_group_name_H-M   'P 1'
#
loop_
_entity.id
_entity.type
_entity.pdbx_description
1 polymer ?
#
loop_
_entity_poly.entity_id
_entity_poly.type
_entity_poly.pdbx_seq_one_letter_code
_entity_poly.pdbx_strand_id
1 'polypeptide(L)'
;MNRVQRAGGRAGYKQLVRELGMGGGRERRMLLEQLARMAMRGALVKLDAEHWALPETHKERAKNDTGRRGFAADLRTRTSQRTQSRADLVAGKLSLHRDGFGFVRPTDASAADGDVFIPPHELNGAMQGDQVLVEPAPPGRDGRRSGRIVRILTRRNATVVGIFHAAGSRGRSVDLRNEDLRLRGSFVTPLDERMSQPVLIDNDTDLPTAAITPHRTLGAEAAAQEHQWDGTLEDLHGLAVDVEITQFPTDHSPARGRVIEVLGDPDAFGVDVEIVIRKQHLPHVFPANVLAEAQDAAQRNVASLEEDEIVARRDFRDEPIVTIDGATAKDFDDAVLVRKRDDGTWDLQVHIADVAEYVREGSDLDLEARLRGNSVYFPDRAIPMLPQELSNGECSLRPDEDRMVLSCLTRIDSEGNVLGYHVCEGLIRSARRMTYTDVQKILDGDEEIRKAYEPFVPKFENMLDLAKRLNGKRVRRGSIDFDLPEPVIDFDEQGAMRGVHKAERAWSNRLIEEFMLCANECVARWIEASRVPGMYRIHEMPDPKRIIEFEDAAAAFGISLGVGALPVKKVTMKSDRREMQRRSAQGRDTRKVQEHAVSAQIEVTPQMYQRLSRKIAGRPEERILSYLMLRSLKQAKYSDKNEGHFALAAPAYTHFTSPIRRYPDLIVHRIVKTLLAEGAEPFGGPEDSASNSAQRFAASAGDREQGAGNRADFDEPYPREELAAIAQECSETERRAADAERELIEGKKIKFMQDRVGDDFDAMILSVTKYGLFVELGELYVEGLVPIFSLQDDTYTYREGSREICGARNGRCYRPGMKVRVLLDRIDSANRRLQFSVLPDEAAEDSASAGTYPPAGRKSKTTERTAPTGTRPFTGRKRKPSPRSDKAASRAEAPVSRADQPAGRPERPADARAAKRAGISRAKAVLPSTSPFAKYGADGVKPRKKKNKDRIAESRKKGKRR
;
A
#
# COMPACT_ATOMS: atom_id res chain seq x y z
N MET A 1 -2.06 20.48 28.49
CA MET A 1 -3.09 21.44 28.93
C MET A 1 -2.49 22.56 29.82
N ASN A 2 -2.07 22.29 31.03
CA ASN A 2 -1.57 23.32 31.97
C ASN A 2 -0.46 24.23 31.46
N ARG A 3 0.44 23.72 30.59
CA ARG A 3 1.51 24.50 29.95
C ARG A 3 0.98 25.41 28.86
N VAL A 4 0.03 24.92 28.02
CA VAL A 4 -0.65 25.72 26.99
C VAL A 4 -1.46 26.85 27.66
N GLN A 5 -2.10 26.57 28.79
CA GLN A 5 -2.85 27.55 29.57
C GLN A 5 -1.94 28.65 30.14
N ARG A 6 -0.77 28.28 30.72
CA ARG A 6 0.25 29.24 31.23
C ARG A 6 0.86 30.07 30.12
N ALA A 7 0.91 29.55 28.90
CA ALA A 7 1.39 30.28 27.71
C ALA A 7 0.32 31.19 27.06
N GLY A 8 -0.72 31.56 27.82
CA GLY A 8 -1.78 32.44 27.34
C GLY A 8 -2.78 31.75 26.41
N GLY A 9 -2.97 30.43 26.56
CA GLY A 9 -3.91 29.63 25.80
C GLY A 9 -3.45 29.21 24.40
N ARG A 10 -2.21 29.53 24.04
CA ARG A 10 -1.55 29.11 22.79
C ARG A 10 -0.08 28.79 23.06
N ALA A 11 0.40 27.67 22.55
CA ALA A 11 1.80 27.29 22.66
C ALA A 11 2.33 26.66 21.38
N GLY A 12 3.60 26.95 21.07
CA GLY A 12 4.32 26.31 19.99
C GLY A 12 5.01 25.02 20.43
N TYR A 13 5.20 24.07 19.51
CA TYR A 13 5.89 22.81 19.78
C TYR A 13 7.25 22.99 20.46
N LYS A 14 8.10 23.84 19.91
CA LYS A 14 9.44 24.14 20.47
C LYS A 14 9.37 24.72 21.90
N GLN A 15 8.33 25.50 22.16
CA GLN A 15 8.11 26.06 23.50
C GLN A 15 7.71 24.94 24.47
N LEU A 16 6.80 24.05 24.06
CA LEU A 16 6.36 22.91 24.88
C LEU A 16 7.50 21.94 25.16
N VAL A 17 8.34 21.60 24.17
CA VAL A 17 9.54 20.77 24.32
C VAL A 17 10.47 21.36 25.41
N ARG A 18 10.76 22.66 25.33
CA ARG A 18 11.61 23.36 26.31
C ARG A 18 11.00 23.41 27.70
N GLU A 19 9.71 23.73 27.80
CA GLU A 19 9.03 23.85 29.08
C GLU A 19 8.78 22.52 29.79
N LEU A 20 8.71 21.42 29.03
CA LEU A 20 8.54 20.07 29.56
C LEU A 20 9.89 19.37 29.81
N GLY A 21 11.01 20.00 29.38
CA GLY A 21 12.35 19.46 29.59
C GLY A 21 12.67 18.22 28.77
N MET A 22 11.96 18.04 27.66
CA MET A 22 12.08 16.85 26.80
C MET A 22 13.35 16.94 25.95
N GLY A 23 14.37 16.18 26.33
CA GLY A 23 15.70 16.14 25.67
C GLY A 23 15.78 15.07 24.58
N GLY A 24 15.13 13.92 24.79
CA GLY A 24 15.24 12.74 23.93
C GLY A 24 14.35 12.78 22.68
N GLY A 25 14.80 12.17 21.59
CA GLY A 25 14.06 12.07 20.32
C GLY A 25 12.72 11.36 20.49
N ARG A 26 12.69 10.28 21.30
CA ARG A 26 11.49 9.52 21.63
C ARG A 26 10.46 10.38 22.39
N GLU A 27 10.89 11.11 23.42
CA GLU A 27 10.00 11.97 24.21
C GLU A 27 9.34 13.07 23.35
N ARG A 28 10.07 13.59 22.38
CA ARG A 28 9.56 14.60 21.45
C ARG A 28 8.56 14.05 20.46
N ARG A 29 8.78 12.82 19.97
CA ARG A 29 7.81 12.12 19.13
C ARG A 29 6.53 11.83 19.91
N MET A 30 6.66 11.31 21.14
CA MET A 30 5.53 11.11 22.04
C MET A 30 4.77 12.41 22.35
N LEU A 31 5.48 13.56 22.47
CA LEU A 31 4.80 14.86 22.65
C LEU A 31 3.95 15.22 21.43
N LEU A 32 4.44 15.02 20.20
CA LEU A 32 3.66 15.28 18.98
C LEU A 32 2.43 14.40 18.90
N GLU A 33 2.57 13.12 19.22
CA GLU A 33 1.47 12.17 19.28
C GLU A 33 0.45 12.57 20.35
N GLN A 34 0.90 12.94 21.56
CA GLN A 34 0.01 13.45 22.61
C GLN A 34 -0.72 14.73 22.22
N LEU A 35 -0.06 15.65 21.54
CA LEU A 35 -0.71 16.86 21.03
C LEU A 35 -1.76 16.54 19.96
N ALA A 36 -1.48 15.54 19.10
CA ALA A 36 -2.45 15.05 18.13
C ALA A 36 -3.67 14.42 18.80
N ARG A 37 -3.47 13.55 19.83
CA ARG A 37 -4.56 12.96 20.63
C ARG A 37 -5.39 14.03 21.35
N MET A 38 -4.74 15.03 21.94
CA MET A 38 -5.44 16.14 22.59
C MET A 38 -6.22 17.00 21.60
N ALA A 39 -5.76 17.12 20.37
CA ALA A 39 -6.50 17.79 19.31
C ALA A 39 -7.73 16.97 18.86
N MET A 40 -7.59 15.66 18.74
CA MET A 40 -8.72 14.74 18.44
C MET A 40 -9.80 14.77 19.55
N ARG A 41 -9.40 14.84 20.82
CA ARG A 41 -10.34 15.03 21.97
C ARG A 41 -11.02 16.40 22.02
N GLY A 42 -10.71 17.32 21.13
CA GLY A 42 -11.18 18.70 21.24
C GLY A 42 -10.59 19.47 22.43
N ALA A 43 -9.65 18.87 23.17
CA ALA A 43 -8.99 19.51 24.31
C ALA A 43 -8.01 20.62 23.88
N LEU A 44 -7.49 20.52 22.67
CA LEU A 44 -6.70 21.54 21.98
C LEU A 44 -7.23 21.74 20.56
N VAL A 45 -7.00 22.91 20.01
CA VAL A 45 -7.20 23.18 18.57
C VAL A 45 -5.84 23.35 17.94
N LYS A 46 -5.51 22.53 16.95
CA LYS A 46 -4.29 22.66 16.15
C LYS A 46 -4.47 23.88 15.24
N LEU A 47 -3.66 24.91 15.44
CA LEU A 47 -3.71 26.15 14.65
C LEU A 47 -2.89 26.05 13.36
N ASP A 48 -1.74 25.40 13.45
CA ASP A 48 -0.82 25.12 12.34
C ASP A 48 0.13 23.95 12.74
N ALA A 49 1.12 23.64 11.93
CA ALA A 49 2.04 22.52 12.16
C ALA A 49 2.78 22.57 13.49
N GLU A 50 3.03 23.78 14.01
CA GLU A 50 3.83 24.02 15.22
C GLU A 50 3.06 24.60 16.41
N HIS A 51 1.77 24.92 16.26
CA HIS A 51 1.03 25.63 17.31
C HIS A 51 -0.32 24.98 17.64
N TRP A 52 -0.61 24.95 18.94
CA TRP A 52 -1.87 24.47 19.51
C TRP A 52 -2.46 25.54 20.44
N ALA A 53 -3.78 25.62 20.49
CA ALA A 53 -4.50 26.56 21.37
C ALA A 53 -5.61 25.84 22.12
N LEU A 54 -6.03 26.45 23.24
CA LEU A 54 -7.24 26.04 23.95
C LEU A 54 -8.48 26.44 23.13
N PRO A 55 -9.55 25.61 23.09
CA PRO A 55 -10.75 25.89 22.33
C PRO A 55 -11.42 27.23 22.67
N GLU A 56 -11.41 27.61 23.97
CA GLU A 56 -12.01 28.86 24.46
C GLU A 56 -11.29 30.11 23.94
N THR A 57 -9.94 30.09 23.91
CA THR A 57 -9.15 31.23 23.42
C THR A 57 -9.27 31.39 21.91
N HIS A 58 -9.56 30.31 21.19
CA HIS A 58 -9.82 30.36 19.75
C HIS A 58 -11.19 30.96 19.44
N LYS A 59 -12.23 30.60 20.22
CA LYS A 59 -13.59 31.16 20.09
C LYS A 59 -13.65 32.66 20.42
N GLU A 60 -12.93 33.13 21.41
CA GLU A 60 -12.86 34.56 21.78
C GLU A 60 -12.17 35.42 20.72
N ARG A 61 -11.09 34.91 20.07
CA ARG A 61 -10.44 35.60 18.98
C ARG A 61 -11.26 35.64 17.69
N ALA A 62 -11.97 34.56 17.37
CA ALA A 62 -12.91 34.55 16.23
C ALA A 62 -14.06 35.55 16.41
N LYS A 63 -14.52 35.77 17.65
CA LYS A 63 -15.51 36.82 17.99
C LYS A 63 -14.93 38.24 17.91
N ASN A 64 -13.65 38.44 18.29
CA ASN A 64 -13.01 39.75 18.23
C ASN A 64 -12.59 40.15 16.80
N ASP A 65 -12.33 39.21 15.89
CA ASP A 65 -12.05 39.52 14.48
C ASP A 65 -13.30 39.92 13.69
N THR A 66 -14.50 39.50 14.12
CA THR A 66 -15.76 39.98 13.54
C THR A 66 -16.12 41.40 13.95
N GLY A 67 -15.57 41.94 15.09
CA GLY A 67 -15.79 43.31 15.57
C GLY A 67 -14.89 44.36 14.90
N ARG A 68 -13.84 44.00 14.17
CA ARG A 68 -12.90 44.93 13.50
C ARG A 68 -13.19 45.18 12.02
N ARG A 69 -14.35 44.78 11.51
CA ARG A 69 -14.79 45.09 10.11
C ARG A 69 -15.23 46.51 9.87
N GLY A 70 -15.18 47.40 10.88
CA GLY A 70 -15.63 48.80 10.77
C GLY A 70 -14.58 49.81 10.26
N PHE A 71 -13.27 49.45 10.17
CA PHE A 71 -12.21 50.40 9.79
C PHE A 71 -11.59 50.18 8.40
N ALA A 72 -12.12 49.28 7.60
CA ALA A 72 -11.62 48.94 6.25
C ALA A 72 -12.42 49.63 5.11
N ALA A 73 -13.35 50.56 5.43
CA ALA A 73 -14.18 51.20 4.41
C ALA A 73 -13.51 52.40 3.71
N ASP A 74 -12.43 52.96 4.29
CA ASP A 74 -11.85 54.22 3.77
C ASP A 74 -10.57 54.05 2.93
N LEU A 75 -10.12 52.80 2.73
CA LEU A 75 -8.99 52.46 1.84
C LEU A 75 -9.44 51.90 0.49
N ARG A 76 -10.76 51.90 0.21
CA ARG A 76 -11.30 51.32 -1.02
C ARG A 76 -11.36 52.27 -2.24
N THR A 77 -10.91 53.51 -2.09
CA THR A 77 -11.03 54.52 -3.19
C THR A 77 -9.73 54.79 -3.93
N ARG A 78 -8.62 54.07 -3.67
CA ARG A 78 -7.35 54.23 -4.41
C ARG A 78 -6.76 53.01 -5.07
N THR A 79 -7.46 51.88 -5.09
CA THR A 79 -6.96 50.64 -5.72
C THR A 79 -8.01 50.02 -6.68
N SER A 80 -8.85 50.83 -7.30
CA SER A 80 -9.89 50.36 -8.24
C SER A 80 -9.40 50.18 -9.68
N GLN A 81 -8.13 49.76 -9.89
CA GLN A 81 -7.67 49.38 -11.25
C GLN A 81 -6.83 48.08 -11.26
N ARG A 82 -7.01 47.15 -10.28
CA ARG A 82 -6.48 45.84 -10.34
C ARG A 82 -7.37 44.79 -9.64
N THR A 83 -8.63 44.77 -9.95
CA THR A 83 -9.51 43.64 -9.64
C THR A 83 -9.60 42.74 -10.88
N GLN A 84 -8.52 42.08 -11.19
CA GLN A 84 -8.58 40.78 -11.83
C GLN A 84 -9.15 39.80 -10.79
N SER A 85 -10.16 39.03 -11.20
CA SER A 85 -10.80 37.95 -10.47
C SER A 85 -9.90 37.28 -9.44
N ARG A 86 -10.34 37.22 -8.17
CA ARG A 86 -9.75 36.30 -7.20
C ARG A 86 -9.84 34.92 -7.81
N ALA A 87 -8.67 34.36 -8.22
CA ALA A 87 -8.58 32.97 -8.57
C ALA A 87 -9.05 32.18 -7.35
N ASP A 88 -9.98 31.26 -7.55
CA ASP A 88 -10.45 30.37 -6.49
C ASP A 88 -9.26 29.55 -6.00
N LEU A 89 -8.82 29.83 -4.77
CA LEU A 89 -7.69 29.12 -4.16
C LEU A 89 -8.12 27.69 -3.83
N VAL A 90 -7.31 26.70 -4.19
CA VAL A 90 -7.55 25.27 -3.99
C VAL A 90 -6.68 24.77 -2.85
N ALA A 91 -7.30 24.24 -1.79
CA ALA A 91 -6.61 23.50 -0.73
C ALA A 91 -6.44 22.03 -1.14
N GLY A 92 -5.25 21.47 -0.87
CA GLY A 92 -5.00 20.07 -1.22
C GLY A 92 -3.67 19.53 -0.70
N LYS A 93 -3.49 18.20 -0.85
CA LYS A 93 -2.29 17.47 -0.44
C LYS A 93 -1.28 17.44 -1.59
N LEU A 94 -0.06 17.88 -1.30
CA LEU A 94 1.04 17.88 -2.26
C LEU A 94 1.67 16.49 -2.38
N SER A 95 1.80 16.02 -3.61
CA SER A 95 2.59 14.84 -3.97
C SER A 95 3.74 15.28 -4.88
N LEU A 96 4.97 15.19 -4.38
CA LEU A 96 6.17 15.51 -5.13
C LEU A 96 6.58 14.34 -6.03
N HIS A 97 7.13 14.69 -7.18
CA HIS A 97 7.86 13.78 -8.04
C HIS A 97 9.36 13.94 -7.79
N ARG A 98 10.14 12.86 -7.91
CA ARG A 98 11.60 12.88 -7.75
C ARG A 98 12.34 13.90 -8.65
N ASP A 99 11.74 14.25 -9.79
CA ASP A 99 12.31 15.27 -10.70
C ASP A 99 12.02 16.69 -10.20
N GLY A 100 11.48 16.86 -8.99
CA GLY A 100 11.31 18.14 -8.31
C GLY A 100 10.01 18.87 -8.62
N PHE A 101 9.12 18.38 -9.49
CA PHE A 101 7.78 18.92 -9.67
C PHE A 101 6.76 18.21 -8.78
N GLY A 102 5.58 18.78 -8.60
CA GLY A 102 4.54 18.17 -7.78
C GLY A 102 3.15 18.22 -8.39
N PHE A 103 2.23 17.46 -7.77
CA PHE A 103 0.80 17.50 -8.04
C PHE A 103 0.07 17.75 -6.73
N VAL A 104 -0.92 18.65 -6.76
CA VAL A 104 -1.77 18.87 -5.61
C VAL A 104 -3.15 18.31 -5.92
N ARG A 105 -3.57 17.34 -5.08
CA ARG A 105 -4.91 16.76 -5.12
C ARG A 105 -5.83 17.60 -4.24
N PRO A 106 -6.90 18.19 -4.80
CA PRO A 106 -7.86 18.99 -4.02
C PRO A 106 -8.50 18.17 -2.89
N THR A 107 -8.73 18.80 -1.76
CA THR A 107 -9.41 18.18 -0.60
C THR A 107 -10.92 18.10 -0.84
N ASP A 108 -11.50 19.09 -1.54
CA ASP A 108 -12.92 19.12 -1.85
C ASP A 108 -13.23 18.31 -3.11
N ALA A 109 -14.00 17.25 -2.97
CA ALA A 109 -14.40 16.35 -4.05
C ALA A 109 -15.30 17.03 -5.13
N SER A 110 -15.84 18.22 -4.87
CA SER A 110 -16.60 19.03 -5.83
C SER A 110 -15.73 19.67 -6.92
N ALA A 111 -14.41 19.68 -6.75
CA ALA A 111 -13.48 20.13 -7.77
C ALA A 111 -13.33 19.05 -8.86
N ALA A 112 -14.28 18.97 -9.75
CA ALA A 112 -14.36 18.01 -10.88
C ALA A 112 -13.19 18.06 -11.89
N ASP A 113 -12.08 18.70 -11.55
CA ASP A 113 -11.08 19.18 -12.50
C ASP A 113 -9.68 18.53 -12.39
N GLY A 114 -9.51 17.50 -11.57
CA GLY A 114 -8.26 16.73 -11.47
C GLY A 114 -7.13 17.42 -10.68
N ASP A 115 -5.97 16.77 -10.62
CA ASP A 115 -4.79 17.24 -9.87
C ASP A 115 -4.18 18.49 -10.51
N VAL A 116 -3.71 19.45 -9.67
CA VAL A 116 -3.04 20.66 -10.13
C VAL A 116 -1.53 20.41 -10.20
N PHE A 117 -0.94 20.57 -11.37
CA PHE A 117 0.51 20.46 -11.58
C PHE A 117 1.25 21.67 -11.00
N ILE A 118 2.30 21.42 -10.19
CA ILE A 118 3.16 22.46 -9.58
C ILE A 118 4.56 22.29 -10.13
N PRO A 119 5.07 23.27 -10.90
CA PRO A 119 6.46 23.22 -11.37
C PRO A 119 7.46 23.41 -10.21
N PRO A 120 8.73 22.97 -10.36
CA PRO A 120 9.72 23.00 -9.27
C PRO A 120 9.92 24.38 -8.63
N HIS A 121 9.91 25.44 -9.42
CA HIS A 121 10.11 26.83 -8.98
C HIS A 121 8.90 27.48 -8.32
N GLU A 122 7.73 26.78 -8.29
CA GLU A 122 6.49 27.26 -7.68
C GLU A 122 6.11 26.46 -6.41
N LEU A 123 7.02 25.65 -5.90
CA LEU A 123 6.80 24.83 -4.69
C LEU A 123 6.81 25.64 -3.39
N ASN A 124 7.46 26.81 -3.39
CA ASN A 124 7.54 27.75 -2.25
C ASN A 124 7.97 27.05 -0.94
N GLY A 125 8.98 26.17 -1.01
CA GLY A 125 9.51 25.41 0.14
C GLY A 125 8.58 24.34 0.69
N ALA A 126 7.54 23.92 -0.05
CA ALA A 126 6.69 22.81 0.35
C ALA A 126 7.40 21.47 0.17
N MET A 127 7.14 20.54 1.09
CA MET A 127 7.71 19.21 1.13
C MET A 127 6.66 18.13 0.79
N GLN A 128 7.14 16.92 0.53
CA GLN A 128 6.26 15.77 0.24
C GLN A 128 5.18 15.60 1.30
N GLY A 129 3.92 15.55 0.85
CA GLY A 129 2.76 15.27 1.70
C GLY A 129 2.21 16.47 2.48
N ASP A 130 2.79 17.68 2.32
CA ASP A 130 2.27 18.89 2.94
C ASP A 130 0.85 19.21 2.46
N GLN A 131 0.02 19.71 3.36
CA GLN A 131 -1.24 20.34 2.98
C GLN A 131 -0.97 21.77 2.54
N VAL A 132 -1.38 22.12 1.34
CA VAL A 132 -1.03 23.40 0.73
C VAL A 132 -2.25 24.11 0.16
N LEU A 133 -2.14 25.43 0.05
CA LEU A 133 -3.09 26.28 -0.64
C LEU A 133 -2.46 26.71 -1.97
N VAL A 134 -3.12 26.37 -3.07
CA VAL A 134 -2.64 26.59 -4.43
C VAL A 134 -3.47 27.65 -5.12
N GLU A 135 -2.81 28.52 -5.86
CA GLU A 135 -3.43 29.39 -6.84
C GLU A 135 -3.34 28.75 -8.23
N PRO A 136 -4.45 28.20 -8.77
CA PRO A 136 -4.44 27.57 -10.07
C PRO A 136 -4.30 28.61 -11.18
N ALA A 137 -3.46 28.31 -12.16
CA ALA A 137 -3.38 29.08 -13.41
C ALA A 137 -4.52 28.64 -14.36
N PRO A 138 -4.93 29.49 -15.32
CA PRO A 138 -5.87 29.11 -16.36
C PRO A 138 -5.41 27.81 -17.08
N PRO A 139 -6.34 26.91 -17.43
CA PRO A 139 -6.00 25.67 -18.11
C PRO A 139 -5.17 25.91 -19.36
N GLY A 140 -4.08 25.18 -19.52
CA GLY A 140 -3.23 25.19 -20.70
C GLY A 140 -3.97 24.74 -21.97
N ARG A 141 -3.34 24.87 -23.13
CA ARG A 141 -3.92 24.40 -24.42
C ARG A 141 -4.15 22.87 -24.45
N ASP A 142 -3.53 22.13 -23.58
CA ASP A 142 -3.63 20.68 -23.37
C ASP A 142 -4.71 20.31 -22.32
N GLY A 143 -5.43 21.29 -21.77
CA GLY A 143 -6.46 21.12 -20.75
C GLY A 143 -5.90 20.82 -19.34
N ARG A 144 -4.57 20.83 -19.17
CA ARG A 144 -3.97 20.58 -17.84
C ARG A 144 -3.96 21.88 -17.03
N ARG A 145 -4.31 21.77 -15.75
CA ARG A 145 -4.17 22.86 -14.79
C ARG A 145 -2.77 22.85 -14.20
N SER A 146 -2.10 23.99 -14.22
CA SER A 146 -0.90 24.27 -13.43
C SER A 146 -1.24 25.29 -12.36
N GLY A 147 -0.38 25.40 -11.32
CA GLY A 147 -0.59 26.35 -10.25
C GLY A 147 0.70 26.63 -9.49
N ARG A 148 0.62 27.56 -8.54
CA ARG A 148 1.69 27.85 -7.60
C ARG A 148 1.21 27.65 -6.16
N ILE A 149 2.10 27.22 -5.27
CA ILE A 149 1.80 27.12 -3.86
C ILE A 149 1.90 28.53 -3.24
N VAL A 150 0.76 29.03 -2.75
CA VAL A 150 0.69 30.33 -2.09
C VAL A 150 1.00 30.21 -0.61
N ARG A 151 0.58 29.10 0.02
CA ARG A 151 0.72 28.89 1.45
C ARG A 151 0.76 27.40 1.78
N ILE A 152 1.61 27.05 2.74
CA ILE A 152 1.62 25.74 3.37
C ILE A 152 0.69 25.80 4.58
N LEU A 153 -0.34 24.96 4.58
CA LEU A 153 -1.35 24.90 5.63
C LEU A 153 -0.88 24.06 6.82
N THR A 154 -0.41 22.83 6.51
CA THR A 154 0.18 21.95 7.52
C THR A 154 1.38 21.21 6.94
N ARG A 155 2.43 21.04 7.74
CA ARG A 155 3.59 20.22 7.41
C ARG A 155 3.33 18.77 7.78
N ARG A 156 3.63 17.85 6.86
CA ARG A 156 3.57 16.42 7.16
C ARG A 156 4.82 15.95 7.91
N ASN A 157 5.98 16.36 7.45
CA ASN A 157 7.25 15.82 7.90
C ASN A 157 7.85 16.74 8.98
N ALA A 158 7.66 16.39 10.25
CA ALA A 158 8.41 17.02 11.35
C ALA A 158 9.81 16.42 11.48
N THR A 159 9.96 15.14 11.07
CA THR A 159 11.22 14.41 11.02
C THR A 159 11.46 13.85 9.61
N VAL A 160 12.72 13.58 9.29
CA VAL A 160 13.15 13.01 8.01
C VAL A 160 14.22 11.96 8.27
N VAL A 161 14.01 10.75 7.74
CA VAL A 161 15.02 9.68 7.78
C VAL A 161 15.94 9.81 6.59
N GLY A 162 17.25 9.67 6.83
CA GLY A 162 18.25 9.76 5.77
C GLY A 162 19.61 9.21 6.17
N ILE A 163 20.54 9.23 5.22
CA ILE A 163 21.93 8.83 5.43
C ILE A 163 22.75 10.05 5.83
N PHE A 164 23.48 9.95 6.93
CA PHE A 164 24.32 11.02 7.44
C PHE A 164 25.65 11.09 6.71
N HIS A 165 26.10 12.31 6.37
CA HIS A 165 27.39 12.61 5.76
C HIS A 165 28.13 13.62 6.63
N ALA A 166 29.28 13.21 7.19
CA ALA A 166 30.12 14.06 8.03
C ALA A 166 30.88 15.11 7.18
N ALA A 167 31.10 16.28 7.76
CA ALA A 167 31.88 17.33 7.14
C ALA A 167 33.31 16.86 6.87
N GLY A 168 33.83 17.06 5.64
CA GLY A 168 35.20 16.71 5.28
C GLY A 168 35.45 15.27 4.86
N SER A 169 34.48 14.39 4.88
CA SER A 169 34.64 13.02 4.37
C SER A 169 34.82 13.04 2.83
N ARG A 170 36.04 12.82 2.38
CA ARG A 170 36.40 12.68 0.94
C ARG A 170 36.16 11.24 0.48
N GLY A 171 34.95 10.77 0.50
CA GLY A 171 34.72 9.40 0.08
C GLY A 171 33.42 9.21 -0.70
N ARG A 172 33.53 8.99 -2.01
CA ARG A 172 32.48 8.76 -3.01
C ARG A 172 31.59 9.98 -3.28
N SER A 173 31.73 10.49 -4.50
CA SER A 173 30.80 11.48 -5.07
C SER A 173 29.38 10.95 -4.95
N VAL A 174 28.63 11.45 -3.99
CA VAL A 174 27.17 11.38 -4.06
C VAL A 174 26.82 12.21 -5.28
N ASP A 175 26.15 11.59 -6.24
CA ASP A 175 25.67 12.22 -7.47
C ASP A 175 24.54 13.20 -7.08
N LEU A 176 24.96 14.33 -6.49
CA LEU A 176 24.08 15.44 -6.19
C LEU A 176 23.79 16.10 -7.54
N ARG A 177 22.61 15.88 -8.10
CA ARG A 177 22.13 16.42 -9.38
C ARG A 177 22.16 17.96 -9.48
N ASN A 178 22.73 18.64 -8.47
CA ASN A 178 23.00 20.08 -8.45
C ASN A 178 24.44 20.33 -8.01
N GLU A 179 25.34 20.43 -8.98
CA GLU A 179 26.77 20.71 -8.78
C GLU A 179 27.07 22.06 -8.10
N ASP A 180 26.08 22.94 -7.91
CA ASP A 180 26.27 24.29 -7.37
C ASP A 180 26.18 24.40 -5.83
N LEU A 181 25.74 23.39 -5.11
CA LEU A 181 25.73 23.37 -3.64
C LEU A 181 27.00 22.71 -3.10
N ARG A 182 28.10 23.50 -2.99
CA ARG A 182 29.23 23.10 -2.13
C ARG A 182 28.83 23.20 -0.68
N LEU A 183 28.23 22.10 -0.18
CA LEU A 183 27.83 22.01 1.22
C LEU A 183 29.09 22.04 2.10
N ARG A 184 29.26 23.12 2.84
CA ARG A 184 30.28 23.24 3.88
C ARG A 184 29.61 22.83 5.19
N GLY A 185 29.80 21.59 5.65
CA GLY A 185 29.23 21.08 6.89
C GLY A 185 28.66 19.67 6.74
N SER A 186 28.20 19.13 7.85
CA SER A 186 27.52 17.83 7.88
C SER A 186 26.09 17.96 7.33
N PHE A 187 25.61 16.93 6.65
CA PHE A 187 24.26 16.91 6.08
C PHE A 187 23.70 15.50 6.05
N VAL A 188 22.39 15.40 5.91
CA VAL A 188 21.66 14.14 5.75
C VAL A 188 20.97 14.11 4.39
N THR A 189 21.19 13.03 3.63
CA THR A 189 20.49 12.77 2.38
C THR A 189 19.21 11.99 2.70
N PRO A 190 18.00 12.56 2.44
CA PRO A 190 16.74 11.86 2.70
C PRO A 190 16.62 10.54 1.92
N LEU A 191 16.11 9.50 2.57
CA LEU A 191 15.78 8.20 1.93
C LEU A 191 14.45 8.22 1.17
N ASP A 192 13.67 9.30 1.27
CA ASP A 192 12.52 9.51 0.40
C ASP A 192 12.96 10.23 -0.89
N GLU A 193 12.98 9.53 -2.02
CA GLU A 193 13.38 10.04 -3.34
C GLU A 193 12.63 11.31 -3.78
N ARG A 194 11.44 11.54 -3.22
CA ARG A 194 10.62 12.73 -3.48
C ARG A 194 11.16 13.97 -2.77
N MET A 195 12.05 13.80 -1.78
CA MET A 195 12.75 14.85 -1.08
C MET A 195 14.19 14.97 -1.64
N SER A 196 14.33 15.67 -2.74
CA SER A 196 15.59 15.77 -3.50
C SER A 196 16.66 16.65 -2.85
N GLN A 197 16.30 17.45 -1.83
CA GLN A 197 17.23 18.36 -1.18
C GLN A 197 17.76 17.76 0.13
N PRO A 198 19.09 17.85 0.40
CA PRO A 198 19.66 17.42 1.67
C PRO A 198 19.20 18.32 2.81
N VAL A 199 19.20 17.75 4.03
CA VAL A 199 18.96 18.46 5.28
C VAL A 199 20.32 18.82 5.89
N LEU A 200 20.61 20.11 6.07
CA LEU A 200 21.85 20.56 6.71
C LEU A 200 21.79 20.31 8.21
N ILE A 201 22.88 19.80 8.78
CA ILE A 201 23.03 19.58 10.22
C ILE A 201 23.95 20.65 10.78
N ASP A 202 23.49 21.36 11.78
CA ASP A 202 24.28 22.39 12.44
C ASP A 202 25.33 21.72 13.33
N ASN A 203 26.62 22.16 13.22
CA ASN A 203 27.72 21.53 13.94
C ASN A 203 27.69 21.77 15.46
N ASP A 204 26.91 22.76 15.92
CA ASP A 204 26.75 23.11 17.33
C ASP A 204 25.52 22.42 17.96
N THR A 205 24.91 21.46 17.27
CA THR A 205 23.76 20.72 17.79
C THR A 205 24.23 19.62 18.73
N ASP A 206 23.48 19.41 19.81
CA ASP A 206 23.65 18.29 20.73
C ASP A 206 23.69 16.98 19.94
N LEU A 207 24.58 16.08 20.34
CA LEU A 207 24.66 14.73 19.82
C LEU A 207 23.31 14.02 19.98
N PRO A 208 22.98 13.06 19.09
CA PRO A 208 21.79 12.25 19.27
C PRO A 208 21.81 11.58 20.63
N THR A 209 20.71 11.65 21.35
CA THR A 209 20.60 11.06 22.69
C THR A 209 20.19 9.59 22.64
N ALA A 210 19.72 9.13 21.50
CA ALA A 210 19.22 7.78 21.34
C ALA A 210 19.83 7.12 20.10
N ALA A 211 20.15 5.84 20.25
CA ALA A 211 20.44 4.91 19.17
C ALA A 211 19.62 3.64 19.36
N ILE A 212 19.34 2.93 18.29
CA ILE A 212 18.61 1.67 18.37
C ILE A 212 19.50 0.49 17.97
N THR A 213 19.32 -0.63 18.64
CA THR A 213 19.83 -1.92 18.21
C THR A 213 18.63 -2.71 17.66
N PRO A 214 18.57 -2.99 16.36
CA PRO A 214 17.49 -3.78 15.80
C PRO A 214 17.50 -5.18 16.37
N HIS A 215 16.32 -5.70 16.72
CA HIS A 215 16.20 -7.08 17.17
C HIS A 215 16.42 -8.03 15.99
N ARG A 216 17.20 -9.10 16.20
CA ARG A 216 17.50 -10.12 15.17
C ARG A 216 16.56 -11.31 15.21
N THR A 217 15.53 -11.29 16.03
CA THR A 217 14.54 -12.37 16.13
C THR A 217 13.33 -12.07 15.27
N LEU A 218 12.85 -13.09 14.57
CA LEU A 218 11.58 -13.02 13.81
C LEU A 218 10.41 -13.14 14.79
N GLY A 219 9.40 -12.28 14.65
CA GLY A 219 8.16 -12.38 15.41
C GLY A 219 7.58 -11.02 15.85
N ALA A 220 6.32 -11.04 16.28
CA ALA A 220 5.58 -9.85 16.69
C ALA A 220 6.20 -9.09 17.89
N GLU A 221 7.05 -9.76 18.67
CA GLU A 221 7.72 -9.20 19.85
C GLU A 221 9.11 -8.58 19.52
N ALA A 222 9.54 -8.62 18.27
CA ALA A 222 10.83 -8.09 17.84
C ALA A 222 10.81 -6.57 17.76
N ALA A 223 10.87 -5.91 18.91
CA ALA A 223 11.06 -4.46 18.98
C ALA A 223 12.55 -4.11 19.05
N ALA A 224 12.93 -3.00 18.43
CA ALA A 224 14.27 -2.46 18.55
C ALA A 224 14.52 -1.97 20.01
N GLN A 225 15.70 -2.25 20.53
CA GLN A 225 16.10 -1.76 21.84
C GLN A 225 16.75 -0.39 21.70
N GLU A 226 16.23 0.60 22.43
CA GLU A 226 16.80 1.93 22.53
C GLU A 226 17.94 1.94 23.57
N HIS A 227 19.07 2.54 23.23
CA HIS A 227 20.19 2.80 24.14
C HIS A 227 20.73 4.21 23.94
N GLN A 228 21.52 4.70 24.89
CA GLN A 228 22.16 6.00 24.75
C GLN A 228 23.26 5.96 23.70
N TRP A 229 23.28 6.95 22.80
CA TRP A 229 24.39 7.12 21.87
C TRP A 229 25.62 7.66 22.60
N ASP A 230 26.75 6.99 22.43
CA ASP A 230 28.05 7.33 23.05
C ASP A 230 29.13 7.73 22.03
N GLY A 231 28.80 7.75 20.73
CA GLY A 231 29.68 8.12 19.63
C GLY A 231 29.76 9.63 19.36
N THR A 232 30.60 10.00 18.41
CA THR A 232 30.76 11.36 17.91
C THR A 232 29.92 11.60 16.64
N LEU A 233 29.83 12.88 16.18
CA LEU A 233 29.18 13.19 14.90
C LEU A 233 29.87 12.56 13.68
N GLU A 234 31.19 12.32 13.76
CA GLU A 234 31.95 11.70 12.67
C GLU A 234 31.63 10.22 12.54
N ASP A 235 31.32 9.54 13.65
CA ASP A 235 30.93 8.13 13.69
C ASP A 235 29.56 7.86 13.03
N LEU A 236 28.75 8.89 12.83
CA LEU A 236 27.48 8.80 12.13
C LEU A 236 27.64 8.65 10.61
N HIS A 237 28.85 8.85 10.06
CA HIS A 237 29.04 8.84 8.61
C HIS A 237 28.64 7.52 7.96
N GLY A 238 27.66 7.58 7.05
CA GLY A 238 27.11 6.42 6.36
C GLY A 238 25.94 5.72 7.08
N LEU A 239 25.68 6.09 8.35
CA LEU A 239 24.57 5.52 9.11
C LEU A 239 23.23 6.16 8.71
N ALA A 240 22.17 5.38 8.84
CA ALA A 240 20.81 5.85 8.78
C ALA A 240 20.44 6.55 10.08
N VAL A 241 19.87 7.74 9.98
CA VAL A 241 19.48 8.58 11.12
C VAL A 241 18.09 9.17 10.92
N ASP A 242 17.39 9.45 12.04
CA ASP A 242 16.17 10.26 12.02
C ASP A 242 16.51 11.69 12.45
N VAL A 243 16.06 12.66 11.65
CA VAL A 243 16.41 14.08 11.80
C VAL A 243 15.14 14.89 12.04
N GLU A 244 15.09 15.62 13.14
CA GLU A 244 14.07 16.64 13.40
C GLU A 244 14.38 17.88 12.56
N ILE A 245 13.40 18.36 11.80
CA ILE A 245 13.51 19.59 11.02
C ILE A 245 13.39 20.79 11.95
N THR A 246 14.49 21.51 12.16
CA THR A 246 14.55 22.73 12.97
C THR A 246 14.16 23.97 12.17
N GLN A 247 14.50 23.97 10.87
CA GLN A 247 14.14 25.01 9.91
C GLN A 247 13.71 24.37 8.59
N PHE A 248 12.46 24.62 8.19
CA PHE A 248 11.94 24.13 6.91
C PHE A 248 12.59 24.83 5.71
N PRO A 249 12.65 24.15 4.54
CA PRO A 249 13.25 24.71 3.35
C PRO A 249 12.47 25.95 2.86
N THR A 250 13.19 26.85 2.20
CA THR A 250 12.65 28.01 1.49
C THR A 250 13.20 28.00 0.06
N ASP A 251 12.74 28.92 -0.80
CA ASP A 251 13.26 29.04 -2.17
C ASP A 251 14.78 29.34 -2.25
N HIS A 252 15.36 29.79 -1.14
CA HIS A 252 16.77 30.25 -1.08
C HIS A 252 17.64 29.46 -0.08
N SER A 253 17.08 28.58 0.72
CA SER A 253 17.84 27.79 1.69
C SER A 253 17.27 26.38 1.83
N PRO A 254 18.15 25.34 1.88
CA PRO A 254 17.73 23.99 2.19
C PRO A 254 17.20 23.89 3.62
N ALA A 255 16.54 22.77 3.93
CA ALA A 255 16.12 22.45 5.28
C ALA A 255 17.33 22.35 6.22
N ARG A 256 17.14 22.71 7.51
CA ARG A 256 18.09 22.44 8.58
C ARG A 256 17.47 21.55 9.62
N GLY A 257 18.28 20.73 10.24
CA GLY A 257 17.79 19.78 11.22
C GLY A 257 18.83 19.35 12.24
N ARG A 258 18.38 18.54 13.16
CA ARG A 258 19.18 17.93 14.20
C ARG A 258 18.90 16.42 14.22
N VAL A 259 19.96 15.63 14.33
CA VAL A 259 19.82 14.17 14.50
C VAL A 259 19.21 13.92 15.88
N ILE A 260 18.11 13.17 15.91
CA ILE A 260 17.41 12.80 17.14
C ILE A 260 17.58 11.32 17.50
N GLU A 261 17.80 10.47 16.50
CA GLU A 261 17.95 9.03 16.69
C GLU A 261 18.89 8.43 15.65
N VAL A 262 19.75 7.50 16.06
CA VAL A 262 20.63 6.73 15.18
C VAL A 262 19.99 5.37 14.94
N LEU A 263 19.70 5.06 13.68
CA LEU A 263 19.05 3.79 13.30
C LEU A 263 20.05 2.67 13.02
N GLY A 264 21.28 3.03 12.64
CA GLY A 264 22.37 2.10 12.37
C GLY A 264 22.76 2.00 10.91
N ASP A 265 23.54 0.98 10.58
CA ASP A 265 23.97 0.69 9.20
C ASP A 265 22.74 0.28 8.36
N PRO A 266 22.41 1.00 7.26
CA PRO A 266 21.24 0.70 6.42
C PRO A 266 21.28 -0.72 5.81
N ASP A 267 22.46 -1.33 5.71
CA ASP A 267 22.62 -2.69 5.21
C ASP A 267 22.52 -3.75 6.31
N ALA A 268 22.51 -3.37 7.59
CA ALA A 268 22.36 -4.31 8.69
C ALA A 268 20.93 -4.84 8.77
N PHE A 269 20.80 -6.09 9.23
CA PHE A 269 19.50 -6.75 9.40
C PHE A 269 18.61 -6.01 10.39
N GLY A 270 17.34 -5.77 10.01
CA GLY A 270 16.34 -5.11 10.83
C GLY A 270 16.39 -3.57 10.81
N VAL A 271 17.49 -2.94 10.36
CA VAL A 271 17.58 -1.48 10.19
C VAL A 271 16.68 -1.02 9.05
N ASP A 272 16.54 -1.81 8.00
CA ASP A 272 15.62 -1.55 6.89
C ASP A 272 14.17 -1.40 7.36
N VAL A 273 13.73 -2.21 8.32
CA VAL A 273 12.39 -2.13 8.93
C VAL A 273 12.25 -0.85 9.74
N GLU A 274 13.24 -0.53 10.59
CA GLU A 274 13.23 0.67 11.42
C GLU A 274 13.24 1.96 10.57
N ILE A 275 13.96 1.95 9.43
CA ILE A 275 13.94 3.03 8.45
C ILE A 275 12.53 3.23 7.89
N VAL A 276 11.85 2.15 7.49
CA VAL A 276 10.49 2.24 6.93
C VAL A 276 9.49 2.74 7.98
N ILE A 277 9.58 2.24 9.22
CA ILE A 277 8.72 2.67 10.35
C ILE A 277 8.79 4.19 10.53
N ARG A 278 10.02 4.77 10.64
CA ARG A 278 10.19 6.22 10.85
C ARG A 278 9.83 7.02 9.61
N LYS A 279 10.24 6.56 8.42
CA LYS A 279 9.94 7.20 7.14
C LYS A 279 8.44 7.33 6.87
N GLN A 280 7.68 6.29 7.20
CA GLN A 280 6.22 6.30 7.06
C GLN A 280 5.50 6.87 8.28
N HIS A 281 6.24 7.34 9.31
CA HIS A 281 5.70 7.87 10.56
C HIS A 281 4.70 6.90 11.22
N LEU A 282 5.04 5.61 11.26
CA LEU A 282 4.20 4.60 11.92
C LEU A 282 4.37 4.71 13.45
N PRO A 283 3.27 4.82 14.22
CA PRO A 283 3.34 4.74 15.68
C PRO A 283 3.77 3.32 16.08
N HIS A 284 4.95 3.17 16.70
CA HIS A 284 5.53 1.86 17.00
C HIS A 284 5.78 1.64 18.50
N VAL A 285 5.64 2.67 19.31
CA VAL A 285 5.79 2.63 20.76
C VAL A 285 4.46 3.06 21.40
N PHE A 286 3.96 2.26 22.34
CA PHE A 286 2.80 2.65 23.14
C PHE A 286 3.23 3.58 24.29
N PRO A 287 2.51 4.68 24.54
CA PRO A 287 2.73 5.52 25.71
C PRO A 287 2.43 4.77 27.01
N ALA A 288 3.11 5.15 28.09
CA ALA A 288 2.95 4.50 29.38
C ALA A 288 1.51 4.55 29.95
N ASN A 289 0.79 5.66 29.69
CA ASN A 289 -0.62 5.78 30.10
C ASN A 289 -1.53 4.82 29.32
N VAL A 290 -1.24 4.57 28.04
CA VAL A 290 -1.98 3.60 27.20
C VAL A 290 -1.70 2.17 27.68
N LEU A 291 -0.43 1.85 28.01
CA LEU A 291 -0.07 0.54 28.56
C LEU A 291 -0.73 0.28 29.90
N ALA A 292 -0.75 1.29 30.80
CA ALA A 292 -1.43 1.19 32.09
C ALA A 292 -2.94 0.97 31.93
N GLU A 293 -3.58 1.71 31.01
CA GLU A 293 -5.01 1.54 30.73
C GLU A 293 -5.30 0.16 30.13
N ALA A 294 -4.42 -0.36 29.24
CA ALA A 294 -4.58 -1.70 28.67
C ALA A 294 -4.44 -2.79 29.75
N GLN A 295 -3.53 -2.63 30.72
CA GLN A 295 -3.39 -3.54 31.84
C GLN A 295 -4.61 -3.53 32.76
N ASP A 296 -5.19 -2.33 33.03
CA ASP A 296 -6.41 -2.20 33.79
C ASP A 296 -7.61 -2.79 33.05
N ALA A 297 -7.73 -2.53 31.74
CA ALA A 297 -8.78 -3.10 30.90
C ALA A 297 -8.70 -4.63 30.83
N ALA A 298 -7.49 -5.20 30.76
CA ALA A 298 -7.29 -6.66 30.73
C ALA A 298 -7.74 -7.38 32.04
N GLN A 299 -7.98 -6.65 33.15
CA GLN A 299 -8.54 -7.22 34.36
C GLN A 299 -10.05 -7.48 34.22
N ARG A 300 -10.72 -6.86 33.25
CA ARG A 300 -12.13 -7.06 32.95
C ARG A 300 -12.30 -8.30 32.08
N ASN A 301 -12.16 -9.47 32.68
CA ASN A 301 -12.38 -10.77 32.03
C ASN A 301 -13.74 -11.35 32.40
N VAL A 302 -14.13 -12.48 31.79
CA VAL A 302 -15.44 -13.12 32.03
C VAL A 302 -15.65 -13.46 33.50
N ALA A 303 -14.60 -13.82 34.26
CA ALA A 303 -14.69 -14.13 35.68
C ALA A 303 -14.93 -12.89 36.54
N SER A 304 -14.72 -11.68 36.03
CA SER A 304 -14.95 -10.41 36.72
C SER A 304 -16.34 -9.79 36.42
N LEU A 305 -17.14 -10.42 35.53
CA LEU A 305 -18.47 -9.95 35.18
C LEU A 305 -19.46 -10.22 36.34
N GLU A 306 -20.40 -9.33 36.53
CA GLU A 306 -21.52 -9.54 37.44
C GLU A 306 -22.53 -10.55 36.86
N GLU A 307 -23.36 -11.18 37.68
CA GLU A 307 -24.30 -12.23 37.26
C GLU A 307 -25.30 -11.75 36.20
N ASP A 308 -25.76 -10.51 36.30
CA ASP A 308 -26.66 -9.86 35.33
C ASP A 308 -25.97 -9.61 33.99
N GLU A 309 -24.68 -9.27 33.95
CA GLU A 309 -23.90 -9.10 32.72
C GLU A 309 -23.68 -10.45 32.02
N ILE A 310 -23.50 -11.53 32.81
CA ILE A 310 -23.39 -12.88 32.27
C ILE A 310 -24.74 -13.34 31.65
N VAL A 311 -25.85 -13.09 32.39
CA VAL A 311 -27.18 -13.49 31.92
C VAL A 311 -27.64 -12.70 30.71
N ALA A 312 -27.22 -11.44 30.57
CA ALA A 312 -27.50 -10.62 29.39
C ALA A 312 -26.81 -11.14 28.12
N ARG A 313 -25.69 -11.86 28.27
CA ARG A 313 -24.92 -12.43 27.14
C ARG A 313 -25.39 -13.86 26.86
N ARG A 314 -25.50 -14.21 25.59
CA ARG A 314 -25.83 -15.58 25.17
C ARG A 314 -24.65 -16.51 25.41
N ASP A 315 -24.90 -17.61 26.11
CA ASP A 315 -23.87 -18.61 26.46
C ASP A 315 -23.70 -19.64 25.33
N PHE A 316 -22.48 -19.71 24.78
CA PHE A 316 -22.06 -20.67 23.75
C PHE A 316 -20.87 -21.51 24.23
N ARG A 317 -20.49 -21.49 25.51
CA ARG A 317 -19.29 -22.13 26.06
C ARG A 317 -19.27 -23.65 25.91
N ASP A 318 -20.43 -24.27 25.83
CA ASP A 318 -20.55 -25.72 25.63
C ASP A 318 -20.52 -26.12 24.14
N GLU A 319 -20.43 -25.15 23.22
CA GLU A 319 -20.41 -25.40 21.80
C GLU A 319 -18.99 -25.67 21.30
N PRO A 320 -18.80 -26.64 20.38
CA PRO A 320 -17.47 -26.97 19.85
C PRO A 320 -17.01 -25.99 18.79
N ILE A 321 -16.87 -24.75 19.20
CA ILE A 321 -16.40 -23.60 18.39
C ILE A 321 -14.88 -23.71 18.23
N VAL A 322 -14.34 -23.34 17.06
CA VAL A 322 -12.89 -23.40 16.78
C VAL A 322 -12.41 -22.08 16.17
N THR A 323 -11.15 -21.73 16.43
CA THR A 323 -10.43 -20.71 15.66
C THR A 323 -9.57 -21.36 14.59
N ILE A 324 -9.39 -20.70 13.40
CA ILE A 324 -8.59 -21.22 12.30
C ILE A 324 -7.73 -20.09 11.75
N ASP A 325 -6.42 -20.14 12.03
CA ASP A 325 -5.51 -19.04 11.78
C ASP A 325 -4.17 -19.47 11.19
N GLY A 326 -3.29 -18.50 10.88
CA GLY A 326 -1.91 -18.76 10.53
C GLY A 326 -1.12 -19.41 11.68
N ALA A 327 -0.09 -20.18 11.38
CA ALA A 327 0.69 -20.90 12.39
C ALA A 327 1.32 -19.96 13.45
N THR A 328 1.70 -18.74 13.05
CA THR A 328 2.37 -17.75 13.90
C THR A 328 1.43 -16.73 14.53
N ALA A 329 0.14 -16.72 14.18
CA ALA A 329 -0.84 -15.80 14.74
C ALA A 329 -1.04 -16.03 16.24
N LYS A 330 -1.23 -14.94 17.00
CA LYS A 330 -1.51 -14.93 18.43
C LYS A 330 -2.76 -14.10 18.77
N ASP A 331 -3.23 -13.30 17.84
CA ASP A 331 -4.35 -12.36 17.89
C ASP A 331 -5.56 -12.97 17.15
N PHE A 332 -6.26 -13.90 17.83
CA PHE A 332 -7.40 -14.61 17.24
C PHE A 332 -8.66 -13.75 17.34
N ASP A 333 -9.00 -13.05 16.24
CA ASP A 333 -10.18 -12.18 16.14
C ASP A 333 -11.47 -12.98 16.05
N ASP A 334 -11.48 -14.14 15.37
CA ASP A 334 -12.68 -14.86 14.96
C ASP A 334 -12.68 -16.35 15.32
N ALA A 335 -13.84 -16.83 15.70
CA ALA A 335 -14.12 -18.24 15.94
C ALA A 335 -15.42 -18.64 15.25
N VAL A 336 -15.49 -19.87 14.75
CA VAL A 336 -16.59 -20.32 13.86
C VAL A 336 -17.15 -21.68 14.25
N LEU A 337 -18.43 -21.86 13.94
CA LEU A 337 -19.11 -23.15 14.00
C LEU A 337 -20.14 -23.27 12.87
N VAL A 338 -20.16 -24.43 12.21
CA VAL A 338 -21.15 -24.76 11.18
C VAL A 338 -21.93 -26.03 11.57
N ARG A 339 -23.24 -25.97 11.47
CA ARG A 339 -24.14 -27.12 11.68
C ARG A 339 -25.05 -27.31 10.47
N LYS A 340 -25.06 -28.48 9.93
CA LYS A 340 -26.03 -28.89 8.92
C LYS A 340 -27.28 -29.40 9.60
N ARG A 341 -28.44 -28.91 9.18
CA ARG A 341 -29.75 -29.31 9.71
C ARG A 341 -30.38 -30.44 8.90
N ASP A 342 -31.34 -31.14 9.49
CA ASP A 342 -32.06 -32.22 8.84
C ASP A 342 -32.93 -31.75 7.64
N ASP A 343 -33.32 -30.45 7.64
CA ASP A 343 -34.07 -29.82 6.56
C ASP A 343 -33.17 -29.40 5.37
N GLY A 344 -31.88 -29.68 5.44
CA GLY A 344 -30.91 -29.35 4.40
C GLY A 344 -30.39 -27.91 4.46
N THR A 345 -30.86 -27.13 5.44
CA THR A 345 -30.30 -25.78 5.72
C THR A 345 -29.06 -25.87 6.60
N TRP A 346 -28.40 -24.74 6.76
CA TRP A 346 -27.17 -24.62 7.51
C TRP A 346 -27.31 -23.52 8.55
N ASP A 347 -26.82 -23.77 9.77
CA ASP A 347 -26.57 -22.73 10.76
C ASP A 347 -25.08 -22.44 10.79
N LEU A 348 -24.71 -21.19 10.46
CA LEU A 348 -23.37 -20.63 10.57
C LEU A 348 -23.32 -19.71 11.79
N GLN A 349 -22.36 -19.93 12.67
CA GLN A 349 -22.04 -19.04 13.79
C GLN A 349 -20.66 -18.43 13.54
N VAL A 350 -20.58 -17.11 13.58
CA VAL A 350 -19.35 -16.33 13.52
C VAL A 350 -19.27 -15.50 14.79
N HIS A 351 -18.27 -15.76 15.61
CA HIS A 351 -18.03 -15.11 16.90
C HIS A 351 -16.77 -14.26 16.79
N ILE A 352 -16.89 -12.97 17.08
CA ILE A 352 -15.80 -12.01 16.98
C ILE A 352 -15.48 -11.48 18.37
N ALA A 353 -14.18 -11.37 18.69
CA ALA A 353 -13.72 -10.81 19.96
C ALA A 353 -14.39 -9.46 20.26
N ASP A 354 -15.02 -9.31 21.44
CA ASP A 354 -15.71 -8.07 21.85
C ASP A 354 -14.69 -7.03 22.34
N VAL A 355 -13.87 -6.51 21.42
CA VAL A 355 -12.84 -5.49 21.71
C VAL A 355 -13.46 -4.21 22.23
N ALA A 356 -14.72 -3.90 21.87
CA ALA A 356 -15.42 -2.71 22.33
C ALA A 356 -15.70 -2.72 23.83
N GLU A 357 -15.69 -3.88 24.48
CA GLU A 357 -15.82 -4.02 25.93
C GLU A 357 -14.57 -3.49 26.65
N TYR A 358 -13.39 -3.65 26.06
CA TYR A 358 -12.11 -3.28 26.63
C TYR A 358 -11.69 -1.86 26.24
N VAL A 359 -11.94 -1.46 25.00
CA VAL A 359 -11.50 -0.18 24.42
C VAL A 359 -12.68 0.80 24.42
N ARG A 360 -12.77 1.60 25.50
CA ARG A 360 -13.85 2.58 25.68
C ARG A 360 -13.63 3.82 24.83
N GLU A 361 -14.71 4.34 24.24
CA GLU A 361 -14.65 5.53 23.42
C GLU A 361 -14.05 6.74 24.16
N GLY A 362 -13.14 7.44 23.47
CA GLY A 362 -12.47 8.63 24.00
C GLY A 362 -11.40 8.38 25.05
N SER A 363 -11.14 7.13 25.43
CA SER A 363 -10.04 6.76 26.34
C SER A 363 -8.67 6.96 25.70
N ASP A 364 -7.58 6.88 26.48
CA ASP A 364 -6.23 6.99 25.94
C ASP A 364 -5.91 5.81 24.98
N LEU A 365 -6.42 4.64 25.32
CA LEU A 365 -6.31 3.42 24.51
C LEU A 365 -7.06 3.54 23.17
N ASP A 366 -8.27 4.09 23.19
CA ASP A 366 -9.05 4.35 21.98
C ASP A 366 -8.39 5.36 21.04
N LEU A 367 -7.87 6.44 21.60
CA LEU A 367 -7.19 7.47 20.81
C LEU A 367 -5.89 6.97 20.19
N GLU A 368 -5.18 6.07 20.87
CA GLU A 368 -4.02 5.41 20.30
C GLU A 368 -4.41 4.45 19.19
N ALA A 369 -5.45 3.63 19.39
CA ALA A 369 -5.97 2.73 18.38
C ALA A 369 -6.43 3.50 17.12
N ARG A 370 -7.13 4.64 17.28
CA ARG A 370 -7.52 5.53 16.17
C ARG A 370 -6.33 6.13 15.45
N LEU A 371 -5.28 6.55 16.18
CA LEU A 371 -4.05 7.10 15.57
C LEU A 371 -3.30 6.06 14.74
N ARG A 372 -3.27 4.81 15.21
CA ARG A 372 -2.70 3.68 14.48
C ARG A 372 -3.58 3.28 13.30
N GLY A 373 -4.89 3.21 13.51
CA GLY A 373 -5.94 2.87 12.55
C GLY A 373 -5.99 1.39 12.20
N ASN A 374 -4.85 0.72 12.16
CA ASN A 374 -4.72 -0.73 11.93
C ASN A 374 -3.35 -1.25 12.39
N SER A 375 -3.26 -2.56 12.62
CA SER A 375 -1.97 -3.25 12.77
C SER A 375 -1.22 -3.26 11.44
N VAL A 376 0.13 -3.21 11.48
CA VAL A 376 0.99 -3.25 10.31
C VAL A 376 1.82 -4.53 10.38
N TYR A 377 1.80 -5.34 9.32
CA TYR A 377 2.48 -6.63 9.28
C TYR A 377 3.69 -6.56 8.35
N PHE A 378 4.87 -6.60 8.94
CA PHE A 378 6.12 -6.77 8.20
C PHE A 378 6.50 -8.25 8.12
N PRO A 379 7.31 -8.64 7.13
CA PRO A 379 7.71 -10.05 7.01
C PRO A 379 8.41 -10.62 8.24
N ASP A 380 9.06 -9.79 9.05
CA ASP A 380 9.83 -10.18 10.24
C ASP A 380 9.11 -9.87 11.55
N ARG A 381 8.17 -8.94 11.58
CA ARG A 381 7.43 -8.51 12.79
C ARG A 381 6.09 -7.86 12.49
N ALA A 382 5.28 -7.66 13.52
CA ALA A 382 4.06 -6.86 13.45
C ALA A 382 4.13 -5.65 14.40
N ILE A 383 3.52 -4.54 13.98
CA ILE A 383 3.23 -3.39 14.84
C ILE A 383 1.73 -3.44 15.15
N PRO A 384 1.33 -3.86 16.34
CA PRO A 384 -0.08 -4.05 16.66
C PRO A 384 -0.82 -2.72 16.85
N MET A 385 -2.12 -2.71 16.56
CA MET A 385 -3.02 -1.59 16.83
C MET A 385 -3.25 -1.40 18.33
N LEU A 386 -3.39 -2.48 19.06
CA LEU A 386 -3.61 -2.52 20.52
C LEU A 386 -2.40 -3.12 21.26
N PRO A 387 -2.15 -2.75 22.53
CA PRO A 387 -1.13 -3.40 23.36
C PRO A 387 -1.32 -4.92 23.45
N GLN A 388 -0.21 -5.64 23.68
CA GLN A 388 -0.21 -7.11 23.65
C GLN A 388 -1.07 -7.74 24.75
N GLU A 389 -1.22 -7.06 25.89
CA GLU A 389 -2.10 -7.46 26.98
C GLU A 389 -3.54 -7.67 26.50
N LEU A 390 -3.98 -6.89 25.53
CA LEU A 390 -5.29 -7.02 24.91
C LEU A 390 -5.22 -7.84 23.63
N SER A 391 -4.36 -7.46 22.67
CA SER A 391 -4.36 -8.07 21.34
C SER A 391 -4.01 -9.56 21.34
N ASN A 392 -3.04 -9.99 22.15
CA ASN A 392 -2.63 -11.39 22.31
C ASN A 392 -3.20 -12.01 23.59
N GLY A 393 -3.71 -11.18 24.49
CA GLY A 393 -4.23 -11.53 25.82
C GLY A 393 -5.75 -11.70 25.83
N GLU A 394 -6.44 -10.76 26.49
CA GLU A 394 -7.86 -10.89 26.82
C GLU A 394 -8.81 -10.81 25.61
N CYS A 395 -8.45 -10.08 24.55
CA CYS A 395 -9.26 -10.05 23.34
C CYS A 395 -9.09 -11.31 22.48
N SER A 396 -7.93 -11.96 22.52
CA SER A 396 -7.65 -13.13 21.68
C SER A 396 -8.48 -14.34 22.08
N LEU A 397 -9.20 -14.96 21.12
CA LEU A 397 -10.09 -16.11 21.35
C LEU A 397 -9.31 -17.42 21.54
N ARG A 398 -8.47 -17.46 22.59
CA ARG A 398 -7.59 -18.58 22.88
C ARG A 398 -8.38 -19.82 23.30
N PRO A 399 -7.89 -21.04 22.96
CA PRO A 399 -8.57 -22.27 23.32
C PRO A 399 -8.67 -22.48 24.83
N ASP A 400 -9.75 -23.12 25.28
CA ASP A 400 -10.03 -23.51 26.67
C ASP A 400 -10.21 -22.30 27.65
N GLU A 401 -10.29 -21.06 27.14
CA GLU A 401 -10.51 -19.85 27.91
C GLU A 401 -11.85 -19.20 27.56
N ASP A 402 -12.54 -18.69 28.60
CA ASP A 402 -13.81 -17.96 28.41
C ASP A 402 -13.55 -16.59 27.83
N ARG A 403 -14.28 -16.20 26.78
CA ARG A 403 -14.13 -14.92 26.07
C ARG A 403 -15.47 -14.27 25.76
N MET A 404 -15.49 -12.95 25.84
CA MET A 404 -16.62 -12.12 25.41
C MET A 404 -16.56 -11.93 23.91
N VAL A 405 -17.70 -12.07 23.24
CA VAL A 405 -17.82 -11.98 21.79
C VAL A 405 -19.05 -11.22 21.35
N LEU A 406 -18.97 -10.60 20.15
CA LEU A 406 -20.14 -10.26 19.35
C LEU A 406 -20.33 -11.35 18.29
N SER A 407 -21.52 -11.92 18.26
CA SER A 407 -21.83 -13.11 17.46
C SER A 407 -22.81 -12.79 16.35
N CYS A 408 -22.51 -13.21 15.12
CA CYS A 408 -23.43 -13.20 14.00
C CYS A 408 -23.87 -14.63 13.68
N LEU A 409 -25.12 -14.94 13.95
CA LEU A 409 -25.74 -16.26 13.74
C LEU A 409 -26.57 -16.21 12.47
N THR A 410 -26.26 -17.03 11.49
CA THR A 410 -26.86 -16.95 10.15
C THR A 410 -27.45 -18.29 9.75
N ARG A 411 -28.71 -18.30 9.26
CA ARG A 411 -29.32 -19.46 8.62
C ARG A 411 -29.25 -19.37 7.12
N ILE A 412 -28.78 -20.42 6.47
CA ILE A 412 -28.44 -20.45 5.05
C ILE A 412 -29.10 -21.64 4.37
N ASP A 413 -29.63 -21.44 3.16
CA ASP A 413 -30.24 -22.50 2.35
C ASP A 413 -29.21 -23.33 1.56
N SER A 414 -29.68 -24.32 0.83
CA SER A 414 -28.86 -25.20 -0.01
C SER A 414 -28.18 -24.49 -1.18
N GLU A 415 -28.63 -23.30 -1.55
CA GLU A 415 -28.05 -22.47 -2.61
C GLU A 415 -27.06 -21.40 -2.10
N GLY A 416 -26.94 -21.28 -0.77
CA GLY A 416 -26.08 -20.31 -0.11
C GLY A 416 -26.78 -18.97 0.20
N ASN A 417 -28.12 -18.87 0.04
CA ASN A 417 -28.84 -17.65 0.38
C ASN A 417 -29.07 -17.57 1.89
N VAL A 418 -28.95 -16.38 2.45
CA VAL A 418 -29.23 -16.10 3.84
C VAL A 418 -30.73 -16.01 4.02
N LEU A 419 -31.30 -16.97 4.79
CA LEU A 419 -32.71 -17.00 5.14
C LEU A 419 -33.04 -16.09 6.31
N GLY A 420 -32.09 -15.84 7.18
CA GLY A 420 -32.19 -14.95 8.32
C GLY A 420 -30.88 -14.91 9.09
N TYR A 421 -30.69 -13.85 9.85
CA TYR A 421 -29.53 -13.70 10.73
C TYR A 421 -29.92 -13.04 12.05
N HIS A 422 -29.11 -13.26 13.07
CA HIS A 422 -29.27 -12.67 14.40
C HIS A 422 -27.90 -12.26 14.94
N VAL A 423 -27.79 -11.02 15.44
CA VAL A 423 -26.57 -10.50 16.03
C VAL A 423 -26.79 -10.37 17.54
N CYS A 424 -25.86 -10.80 18.36
CA CYS A 424 -25.96 -10.72 19.83
C CYS A 424 -24.59 -10.68 20.50
N GLU A 425 -24.57 -10.18 21.72
CA GLU A 425 -23.44 -10.38 22.63
C GLU A 425 -23.44 -11.83 23.13
N GLY A 426 -22.25 -12.39 23.35
CA GLY A 426 -22.12 -13.78 23.78
C GLY A 426 -20.86 -14.06 24.59
N LEU A 427 -20.86 -15.28 25.18
CA LEU A 427 -19.72 -15.89 25.83
C LEU A 427 -19.34 -17.16 25.10
N ILE A 428 -18.09 -17.35 24.74
CA ILE A 428 -17.58 -18.58 24.13
C ILE A 428 -16.42 -19.15 24.95
N ARG A 429 -16.17 -20.45 24.73
CA ARG A 429 -14.90 -21.12 25.08
C ARG A 429 -14.48 -21.86 23.83
N SER A 430 -13.43 -21.39 23.14
CA SER A 430 -12.92 -22.05 21.94
C SER A 430 -12.44 -23.46 22.30
N ALA A 431 -13.01 -24.48 21.66
CA ALA A 431 -12.64 -25.87 21.93
C ALA A 431 -11.28 -26.23 21.36
N ARG A 432 -10.80 -25.53 20.33
CA ARG A 432 -9.51 -25.82 19.70
C ARG A 432 -9.03 -24.65 18.82
N ARG A 433 -7.74 -24.35 18.91
CA ARG A 433 -7.03 -23.53 17.90
C ARG A 433 -6.52 -24.43 16.80
N MET A 434 -6.90 -24.15 15.54
CA MET A 434 -6.49 -24.86 14.33
C MET A 434 -5.62 -23.95 13.47
N THR A 435 -4.77 -24.57 12.63
CA THR A 435 -4.03 -23.84 11.60
C THR A 435 -4.64 -24.07 10.23
N TYR A 436 -4.52 -23.10 9.31
CA TYR A 436 -4.92 -23.29 7.91
C TYR A 436 -4.28 -24.54 7.30
N THR A 437 -3.02 -24.83 7.65
CA THR A 437 -2.29 -26.01 7.16
C THR A 437 -2.91 -27.31 7.66
N ASP A 438 -3.24 -27.39 8.95
CA ASP A 438 -3.83 -28.62 9.51
C ASP A 438 -5.24 -28.85 8.98
N VAL A 439 -6.06 -27.79 8.92
CA VAL A 439 -7.40 -27.89 8.34
C VAL A 439 -7.33 -28.31 6.88
N GLN A 440 -6.40 -27.77 6.08
CA GLN A 440 -6.24 -28.19 4.69
C GLN A 440 -5.88 -29.69 4.59
N LYS A 441 -4.93 -30.18 5.40
CA LYS A 441 -4.57 -31.60 5.44
C LYS A 441 -5.76 -32.50 5.81
N ILE A 442 -6.59 -32.06 6.77
CA ILE A 442 -7.84 -32.77 7.12
C ILE A 442 -8.77 -32.87 5.90
N LEU A 443 -8.93 -31.76 5.17
CA LEU A 443 -9.79 -31.69 3.98
C LEU A 443 -9.25 -32.49 2.79
N ASP A 444 -7.92 -32.61 2.68
CA ASP A 444 -7.23 -33.41 1.66
C ASP A 444 -7.18 -34.91 1.98
N GLY A 445 -7.59 -35.30 3.20
CA GLY A 445 -7.70 -36.71 3.57
C GLY A 445 -6.48 -37.29 4.25
N ASP A 446 -5.55 -36.49 4.79
CA ASP A 446 -4.39 -36.96 5.56
C ASP A 446 -4.84 -37.78 6.78
N GLU A 447 -4.54 -39.08 6.79
CA GLU A 447 -5.05 -40.03 7.81
C GLU A 447 -4.47 -39.75 9.20
N GLU A 448 -3.23 -39.30 9.29
CA GLU A 448 -2.56 -39.01 10.56
C GLU A 448 -3.18 -37.79 11.24
N ILE A 449 -3.34 -36.70 10.51
CA ILE A 449 -3.95 -35.47 11.01
C ILE A 449 -5.46 -35.66 11.28
N ARG A 450 -6.20 -36.39 10.42
CA ARG A 450 -7.61 -36.72 10.65
C ARG A 450 -7.81 -37.52 11.93
N LYS A 451 -6.93 -38.48 12.24
CA LYS A 451 -6.97 -39.22 13.50
C LYS A 451 -6.68 -38.36 14.72
N ALA A 452 -5.73 -37.41 14.61
CA ALA A 452 -5.39 -36.49 15.70
C ALA A 452 -6.56 -35.55 16.04
N TYR A 453 -7.39 -35.21 15.05
CA TYR A 453 -8.54 -34.28 15.19
C TYR A 453 -9.88 -34.97 14.91
N GLU A 454 -10.01 -36.27 15.12
CA GLU A 454 -11.18 -37.10 14.80
C GLU A 454 -12.56 -36.46 15.17
N PRO A 455 -12.75 -35.85 16.37
CA PRO A 455 -14.02 -35.23 16.75
C PRO A 455 -14.44 -34.01 15.91
N PHE A 456 -13.44 -33.35 15.26
CA PHE A 456 -13.65 -32.14 14.51
C PHE A 456 -13.73 -32.38 12.99
N VAL A 457 -13.30 -33.55 12.49
CA VAL A 457 -13.27 -33.83 11.05
C VAL A 457 -14.63 -33.63 10.37
N PRO A 458 -15.77 -34.15 10.89
CA PRO A 458 -17.08 -33.92 10.24
C PRO A 458 -17.48 -32.43 10.24
N LYS A 459 -16.98 -31.63 11.22
CA LYS A 459 -17.25 -30.20 11.27
C LYS A 459 -16.53 -29.44 10.15
N PHE A 460 -15.26 -29.76 9.90
CA PHE A 460 -14.50 -29.14 8.80
C PHE A 460 -15.05 -29.54 7.42
N GLU A 461 -15.53 -30.78 7.26
CA GLU A 461 -16.21 -31.22 6.04
C GLU A 461 -17.50 -30.41 5.82
N ASN A 462 -18.29 -30.19 6.87
CA ASN A 462 -19.47 -29.33 6.81
C ASN A 462 -19.11 -27.87 6.50
N MET A 463 -18.07 -27.32 7.11
CA MET A 463 -17.57 -25.98 6.82
C MET A 463 -17.19 -25.83 5.35
N LEU A 464 -16.50 -26.83 4.78
CA LEU A 464 -16.13 -26.85 3.37
C LEU A 464 -17.35 -26.87 2.45
N ASP A 465 -18.38 -27.73 2.77
CA ASP A 465 -19.62 -27.80 1.96
C ASP A 465 -20.36 -26.45 1.97
N LEU A 466 -20.51 -25.83 3.15
CA LEU A 466 -21.14 -24.51 3.26
C LEU A 466 -20.34 -23.42 2.54
N ALA A 467 -19.03 -23.39 2.71
CA ALA A 467 -18.15 -22.40 2.06
C ALA A 467 -18.25 -22.48 0.52
N LYS A 468 -18.31 -23.70 -0.04
CA LYS A 468 -18.53 -23.89 -1.48
C LYS A 468 -19.88 -23.34 -1.95
N ARG A 469 -20.94 -23.44 -1.13
CA ARG A 469 -22.27 -22.89 -1.46
C ARG A 469 -22.26 -21.36 -1.43
N LEU A 470 -21.68 -20.76 -0.40
CA LEU A 470 -21.51 -19.30 -0.27
C LEU A 470 -20.68 -18.74 -1.43
N ASN A 471 -19.54 -19.37 -1.72
CA ASN A 471 -18.71 -19.01 -2.88
C ASN A 471 -19.51 -19.14 -4.19
N GLY A 472 -20.26 -20.25 -4.38
CA GLY A 472 -21.12 -20.45 -5.55
C GLY A 472 -22.15 -19.33 -5.71
N LYS A 473 -22.81 -18.89 -4.63
CA LYS A 473 -23.71 -17.73 -4.63
C LYS A 473 -22.99 -16.44 -5.03
N ARG A 474 -21.84 -16.14 -4.42
CA ARG A 474 -21.04 -14.97 -4.70
C ARG A 474 -20.61 -14.91 -6.17
N VAL A 475 -20.20 -16.08 -6.71
CA VAL A 475 -19.84 -16.24 -8.12
C VAL A 475 -21.05 -16.01 -9.05
N ARG A 476 -22.26 -16.52 -8.69
CA ARG A 476 -23.50 -16.27 -9.46
C ARG A 476 -23.89 -14.78 -9.43
N ARG A 477 -23.71 -14.10 -8.30
CA ARG A 477 -23.96 -12.66 -8.15
C ARG A 477 -23.03 -11.82 -9.01
N GLY A 478 -21.84 -12.34 -9.35
CA GLY A 478 -20.88 -11.67 -10.23
C GLY A 478 -19.66 -11.09 -9.51
N SER A 479 -19.36 -11.54 -8.30
CA SER A 479 -18.14 -11.17 -7.61
C SER A 479 -16.90 -11.42 -8.47
N ILE A 480 -15.99 -10.45 -8.49
CA ILE A 480 -14.72 -10.52 -9.22
C ILE A 480 -13.72 -11.19 -8.28
N ASP A 481 -13.21 -12.34 -8.65
CA ASP A 481 -12.11 -13.02 -7.97
C ASP A 481 -10.84 -12.86 -8.83
N PHE A 482 -9.85 -12.12 -8.34
CA PHE A 482 -8.56 -11.99 -8.99
C PHE A 482 -7.61 -13.00 -8.33
N ASP A 483 -7.27 -14.05 -9.05
CA ASP A 483 -6.24 -15.01 -8.62
C ASP A 483 -4.84 -14.45 -8.96
N LEU A 484 -4.51 -13.30 -8.36
CA LEU A 484 -3.18 -12.73 -8.48
C LEU A 484 -2.23 -13.46 -7.51
N PRO A 485 -1.05 -13.87 -7.96
CA PRO A 485 -0.09 -14.49 -7.07
C PRO A 485 0.41 -13.48 -6.04
N GLU A 486 0.22 -13.77 -4.77
CA GLU A 486 0.85 -13.03 -3.68
C GLU A 486 2.23 -13.62 -3.41
N PRO A 487 3.31 -12.84 -3.58
CA PRO A 487 4.65 -13.31 -3.30
C PRO A 487 4.89 -13.38 -1.78
N VAL A 488 5.22 -14.55 -1.28
CA VAL A 488 5.68 -14.77 0.10
C VAL A 488 7.19 -14.86 0.08
N ILE A 489 7.85 -14.13 0.98
CA ILE A 489 9.30 -14.13 1.15
C ILE A 489 9.68 -15.16 2.20
N ASP A 490 10.55 -16.09 1.84
CA ASP A 490 11.17 -17.02 2.78
C ASP A 490 12.45 -16.41 3.35
N PHE A 491 12.61 -16.54 4.67
CA PHE A 491 13.81 -16.12 5.39
C PHE A 491 14.58 -17.32 5.91
N ASP A 492 15.89 -17.18 6.04
CA ASP A 492 16.73 -18.10 6.79
C ASP A 492 16.68 -17.79 8.31
N GLU A 493 17.40 -18.58 9.10
CA GLU A 493 17.49 -18.39 10.56
C GLU A 493 18.17 -17.07 10.96
N GLN A 494 18.91 -16.45 10.05
CA GLN A 494 19.57 -15.17 10.21
C GLN A 494 18.71 -14.00 9.69
N GLY A 495 17.50 -14.30 9.15
CA GLY A 495 16.57 -13.32 8.61
C GLY A 495 16.94 -12.76 7.24
N ALA A 496 17.91 -13.37 6.55
CA ALA A 496 18.18 -13.06 5.16
C ALA A 496 17.15 -13.74 4.24
N MET A 497 16.81 -13.08 3.13
CA MET A 497 15.86 -13.62 2.17
C MET A 497 16.45 -14.85 1.46
N ARG A 498 15.74 -15.97 1.54
CA ARG A 498 16.10 -17.25 0.92
C ARG A 498 15.52 -17.42 -0.47
N GLY A 499 14.30 -16.92 -0.64
CA GLY A 499 13.56 -17.06 -1.88
C GLY A 499 12.22 -16.36 -1.82
N VAL A 500 11.49 -16.45 -2.93
CA VAL A 500 10.10 -16.01 -3.03
C VAL A 500 9.29 -17.15 -3.62
N HIS A 501 8.16 -17.45 -3.02
CA HIS A 501 7.21 -18.39 -3.57
C HIS A 501 5.80 -17.77 -3.66
N LYS A 502 4.94 -18.38 -4.46
CA LYS A 502 3.54 -17.98 -4.56
C LYS A 502 2.79 -18.50 -3.32
N ALA A 503 2.05 -17.62 -2.63
CA ALA A 503 1.12 -18.05 -1.58
C ALA A 503 0.09 -19.03 -2.15
N GLU A 504 -0.06 -20.18 -1.51
CA GLU A 504 -1.11 -21.14 -1.86
C GLU A 504 -2.42 -20.70 -1.21
N ARG A 505 -3.43 -20.38 -2.03
CA ARG A 505 -4.77 -20.04 -1.58
C ARG A 505 -5.62 -21.31 -1.46
N ALA A 506 -5.45 -22.02 -0.35
CA ALA A 506 -6.13 -23.28 -0.06
C ALA A 506 -7.62 -23.08 0.32
N TRP A 507 -8.42 -24.15 0.32
CA TRP A 507 -9.80 -24.08 0.76
C TRP A 507 -9.93 -23.75 2.25
N SER A 508 -8.94 -24.11 3.08
CA SER A 508 -8.90 -23.75 4.49
C SER A 508 -8.91 -22.22 4.70
N ASN A 509 -8.21 -21.45 3.86
CA ASN A 509 -8.28 -19.99 3.87
C ASN A 509 -9.62 -19.46 3.33
N ARG A 510 -10.09 -20.04 2.22
CA ARG A 510 -11.33 -19.61 1.56
C ARG A 510 -12.57 -19.82 2.43
N LEU A 511 -12.61 -20.89 3.24
CA LEU A 511 -13.80 -21.12 4.08
C LEU A 511 -13.96 -20.03 5.14
N ILE A 512 -12.89 -19.60 5.79
CA ILE A 512 -12.94 -18.48 6.74
C ILE A 512 -13.32 -17.19 6.00
N GLU A 513 -12.69 -16.92 4.84
CA GLU A 513 -13.03 -15.74 4.01
C GLU A 513 -14.55 -15.69 3.71
N GLU A 514 -15.15 -16.78 3.24
CA GLU A 514 -16.59 -16.81 2.90
C GLU A 514 -17.49 -16.59 4.12
N PHE A 515 -17.11 -17.11 5.30
CA PHE A 515 -17.85 -16.90 6.54
C PHE A 515 -17.77 -15.46 7.02
N MET A 516 -16.58 -14.87 6.97
CA MET A 516 -16.36 -13.46 7.31
C MET A 516 -17.10 -12.52 6.35
N LEU A 517 -17.07 -12.80 5.04
CA LEU A 517 -17.85 -12.06 4.05
C LEU A 517 -19.36 -12.13 4.33
N CYS A 518 -19.88 -13.30 4.70
CA CYS A 518 -21.28 -13.48 5.05
C CYS A 518 -21.67 -12.65 6.28
N ALA A 519 -20.89 -12.72 7.37
CA ALA A 519 -21.13 -11.94 8.59
C ALA A 519 -21.06 -10.44 8.33
N ASN A 520 -20.04 -9.97 7.62
CA ASN A 520 -19.86 -8.56 7.25
C ASN A 520 -21.04 -8.01 6.41
N GLU A 521 -21.56 -8.80 5.45
CA GLU A 521 -22.74 -8.42 4.68
C GLU A 521 -24.01 -8.36 5.55
N CYS A 522 -24.21 -9.30 6.49
CA CYS A 522 -25.37 -9.32 7.39
C CYS A 522 -25.37 -8.10 8.31
N VAL A 523 -24.23 -7.79 8.96
CA VAL A 523 -24.09 -6.63 9.85
C VAL A 523 -24.27 -5.32 9.07
N ALA A 524 -23.68 -5.20 7.88
CA ALA A 524 -23.85 -4.00 7.04
C ALA A 524 -25.31 -3.73 6.70
N ARG A 525 -26.08 -4.77 6.35
CA ARG A 525 -27.52 -4.67 6.07
C ARG A 525 -28.34 -4.29 7.27
N TRP A 526 -27.99 -4.82 8.44
CA TRP A 526 -28.67 -4.47 9.68
C TRP A 526 -28.49 -3.01 10.03
N ILE A 527 -27.25 -2.49 10.02
CA ILE A 527 -26.94 -1.06 10.23
C ILE A 527 -27.69 -0.18 9.22
N GLU A 528 -27.71 -0.56 7.92
CA GLU A 528 -28.45 0.17 6.90
C GLU A 528 -29.97 0.16 7.16
N ALA A 529 -30.54 -0.98 7.56
CA ALA A 529 -31.95 -1.12 7.88
C ALA A 529 -32.35 -0.32 9.11
N SER A 530 -31.48 -0.21 10.11
CA SER A 530 -31.66 0.61 11.32
C SER A 530 -31.59 2.13 11.04
N ARG A 531 -31.12 2.54 9.85
CA ARG A 531 -31.02 3.94 9.40
C ARG A 531 -30.14 4.85 10.26
N VAL A 532 -29.27 4.30 11.08
CA VAL A 532 -28.24 5.05 11.81
C VAL A 532 -27.03 5.30 10.91
N PRO A 533 -26.22 6.33 11.19
CA PRO A 533 -24.92 6.48 10.55
C PRO A 533 -24.06 5.23 10.77
N GLY A 534 -23.48 4.69 9.70
CA GLY A 534 -22.67 3.48 9.75
C GLY A 534 -21.30 3.66 9.13
N MET A 535 -20.37 2.78 9.48
CA MET A 535 -19.06 2.68 8.84
C MET A 535 -19.12 1.58 7.78
N TYR A 536 -19.00 1.96 6.50
CA TYR A 536 -19.07 1.03 5.39
C TYR A 536 -17.71 0.86 4.71
N ARG A 537 -17.46 -0.33 4.18
CA ARG A 537 -16.34 -0.60 3.27
C ARG A 537 -16.87 -0.54 1.84
N ILE A 538 -16.65 0.57 1.17
CA ILE A 538 -17.16 0.81 -0.18
C ILE A 538 -16.11 0.57 -1.25
N HIS A 539 -16.56 0.08 -2.41
CA HIS A 539 -15.75 -0.01 -3.61
C HIS A 539 -16.55 0.59 -4.77
N GLU A 540 -16.23 1.83 -5.08
CA GLU A 540 -16.93 2.60 -6.10
C GLU A 540 -16.79 1.98 -7.49
N MET A 541 -17.72 2.34 -8.39
CA MET A 541 -17.61 1.95 -9.80
C MET A 541 -16.32 2.48 -10.44
N PRO A 542 -15.76 1.73 -11.41
CA PRO A 542 -14.58 2.16 -12.14
C PRO A 542 -14.80 3.48 -12.88
N ASP A 543 -13.74 4.28 -12.97
CA ASP A 543 -13.75 5.53 -13.73
C ASP A 543 -13.88 5.24 -15.25
N PRO A 544 -14.82 5.86 -15.98
CA PRO A 544 -14.99 5.66 -17.42
C PRO A 544 -13.71 5.82 -18.24
N LYS A 545 -12.82 6.74 -17.84
CA LYS A 545 -11.54 6.93 -18.50
C LYS A 545 -10.63 5.71 -18.35
N ARG A 546 -10.57 5.13 -17.15
CA ARG A 546 -9.76 3.93 -16.87
C ARG A 546 -10.31 2.70 -17.60
N ILE A 547 -11.63 2.62 -17.75
CA ILE A 547 -12.28 1.56 -18.53
C ILE A 547 -11.87 1.63 -20.00
N ILE A 548 -11.88 2.84 -20.60
CA ILE A 548 -11.43 3.04 -21.98
C ILE A 548 -9.95 2.69 -22.13
N GLU A 549 -9.10 3.13 -21.20
CA GLU A 549 -7.67 2.81 -21.20
C GLU A 549 -7.42 1.29 -21.08
N PHE A 550 -8.25 0.60 -20.31
CA PHE A 550 -8.21 -0.85 -20.21
C PHE A 550 -8.65 -1.54 -21.51
N GLU A 551 -9.80 -1.13 -22.10
CA GLU A 551 -10.29 -1.68 -23.37
C GLU A 551 -9.27 -1.51 -24.50
N ASP A 552 -8.68 -0.32 -24.61
CA ASP A 552 -7.62 -0.06 -25.59
C ASP A 552 -6.40 -0.99 -25.39
N ALA A 553 -6.06 -1.31 -24.12
CA ALA A 553 -4.96 -2.22 -23.81
C ALA A 553 -5.33 -3.68 -24.07
N ALA A 554 -6.53 -4.11 -23.69
CA ALA A 554 -7.04 -5.48 -23.85
C ALA A 554 -7.28 -5.83 -25.33
N ALA A 555 -7.65 -4.84 -26.16
CA ALA A 555 -7.85 -5.00 -27.60
C ALA A 555 -6.56 -5.48 -28.32
N ALA A 556 -5.37 -5.10 -27.81
CA ALA A 556 -4.09 -5.58 -28.33
C ALA A 556 -3.93 -7.12 -28.21
N PHE A 557 -4.63 -7.73 -27.25
CA PHE A 557 -4.67 -9.19 -27.03
C PHE A 557 -5.91 -9.85 -27.65
N GLY A 558 -6.72 -9.10 -28.44
CA GLY A 558 -7.96 -9.60 -29.02
C GLY A 558 -9.05 -9.84 -27.97
N ILE A 559 -9.02 -9.13 -26.86
CA ILE A 559 -9.90 -9.27 -25.70
C ILE A 559 -10.64 -7.96 -25.48
N SER A 560 -11.89 -8.05 -25.03
CA SER A 560 -12.74 -6.91 -24.69
C SER A 560 -13.57 -7.21 -23.46
N LEU A 561 -13.78 -6.21 -22.60
CA LEU A 561 -14.71 -6.25 -21.46
C LEU A 561 -16.17 -6.29 -21.95
N GLY A 562 -16.43 -5.87 -23.21
CA GLY A 562 -17.76 -5.89 -23.82
C GLY A 562 -18.59 -4.63 -23.56
N VAL A 563 -17.96 -3.50 -23.34
CA VAL A 563 -18.62 -2.19 -23.05
C VAL A 563 -19.29 -1.57 -24.28
N GLY A 564 -19.36 -2.27 -25.42
CA GLY A 564 -19.93 -1.77 -26.66
C GLY A 564 -18.94 -0.95 -27.50
N ALA A 565 -19.44 -0.28 -28.54
CA ALA A 565 -18.62 0.54 -29.40
C ALA A 565 -18.14 1.78 -28.62
N LEU A 566 -16.84 1.79 -28.30
CA LEU A 566 -16.22 2.99 -27.71
C LEU A 566 -16.39 4.19 -28.67
N PRO A 567 -16.68 5.39 -28.17
CA PRO A 567 -16.72 6.56 -29.00
C PRO A 567 -15.34 6.72 -29.66
N VAL A 568 -15.31 6.58 -30.99
CA VAL A 568 -14.10 6.69 -31.80
C VAL A 568 -13.50 8.06 -31.53
N LYS A 569 -12.40 8.12 -30.77
CA LYS A 569 -11.53 9.29 -30.77
C LYS A 569 -11.14 9.51 -32.22
N LYS A 570 -11.69 10.52 -32.87
CA LYS A 570 -11.12 11.02 -34.12
C LYS A 570 -9.72 11.52 -33.76
N VAL A 571 -8.74 10.64 -33.96
CA VAL A 571 -7.34 11.02 -33.96
C VAL A 571 -7.21 12.02 -35.07
N THR A 572 -7.09 13.30 -34.74
CA THR A 572 -6.58 14.29 -35.67
C THR A 572 -5.16 13.87 -35.96
N MET A 573 -4.98 13.08 -37.04
CA MET A 573 -3.66 12.94 -37.65
C MET A 573 -3.15 14.36 -37.81
N LYS A 574 -1.94 14.61 -37.28
CA LYS A 574 -1.19 15.83 -37.61
C LYS A 574 -1.05 15.87 -39.10
N SER A 575 -2.05 16.37 -39.81
CA SER A 575 -1.97 16.68 -41.18
C SER A 575 -0.86 17.72 -41.34
N ASP A 576 0.00 17.46 -42.28
CA ASP A 576 1.19 18.23 -42.62
C ASP A 576 1.02 19.73 -42.40
N ARG A 577 1.98 20.32 -41.69
CA ARG A 577 2.09 21.78 -41.43
C ARG A 577 1.88 22.61 -42.72
N ARG A 578 2.15 22.02 -43.90
CA ARG A 578 1.95 22.61 -45.23
C ARG A 578 0.48 22.69 -45.65
N GLU A 579 -0.34 21.72 -45.24
CA GLU A 579 -1.78 21.68 -45.54
C GLU A 579 -2.58 22.66 -44.64
N MET A 580 -2.14 22.80 -43.40
CA MET A 580 -2.70 23.79 -42.46
C MET A 580 -2.44 25.25 -42.91
N GLN A 581 -1.28 25.52 -43.51
CA GLN A 581 -0.91 26.82 -44.10
C GLN A 581 -1.73 27.13 -45.37
N ARG A 582 -2.02 26.13 -46.19
CA ARG A 582 -2.87 26.30 -47.40
C ARG A 582 -4.33 26.57 -47.06
N ARG A 583 -4.87 26.01 -45.97
CA ARG A 583 -6.26 26.24 -45.50
C ARG A 583 -6.44 27.59 -44.82
N SER A 584 -5.42 28.07 -44.10
CA SER A 584 -5.47 29.42 -43.50
C SER A 584 -5.38 30.53 -44.54
N ALA A 585 -4.72 30.30 -45.67
CA ALA A 585 -4.65 31.27 -46.79
C ALA A 585 -5.93 31.38 -47.60
N GLN A 586 -6.90 30.47 -47.40
CA GLN A 586 -8.20 30.51 -48.09
C GLN A 586 -9.37 31.05 -47.25
N GLY A 587 -9.08 31.69 -46.10
CA GLY A 587 -10.09 32.39 -45.28
C GLY A 587 -11.23 31.50 -44.73
N ARG A 588 -11.08 30.20 -44.72
CA ARG A 588 -12.03 29.27 -44.09
C ARG A 588 -11.78 29.17 -42.59
N ASP A 589 -12.77 29.60 -41.83
CA ASP A 589 -12.79 29.58 -40.37
C ASP A 589 -12.54 28.17 -39.84
N THR A 590 -11.36 27.94 -39.22
CA THR A 590 -10.92 26.66 -38.67
C THR A 590 -11.35 26.42 -37.21
N ARG A 591 -12.27 27.28 -36.69
CA ARG A 591 -12.74 27.23 -35.33
C ARG A 591 -14.02 26.40 -35.13
N LYS A 592 -14.06 25.17 -35.62
CA LYS A 592 -14.97 24.16 -35.08
C LYS A 592 -14.18 22.92 -34.76
N VAL A 593 -13.42 22.98 -33.63
CA VAL A 593 -13.15 21.79 -32.84
C VAL A 593 -14.49 21.44 -32.20
N GLN A 594 -15.23 20.51 -32.79
CA GLN A 594 -16.32 19.86 -32.10
C GLN A 594 -15.67 19.03 -30.98
N GLU A 595 -15.70 19.54 -29.76
CA GLU A 595 -15.63 18.74 -28.56
C GLU A 595 -16.85 17.83 -28.60
N HIS A 596 -16.66 16.60 -29.04
CA HIS A 596 -17.62 15.55 -28.77
C HIS A 596 -17.50 15.25 -27.28
N ALA A 597 -18.44 15.76 -26.49
CA ALA A 597 -18.67 15.28 -25.14
C ALA A 597 -18.75 13.76 -25.20
N VAL A 598 -17.81 13.09 -24.58
CA VAL A 598 -17.86 11.65 -24.34
C VAL A 598 -19.17 11.43 -23.61
N SER A 599 -20.07 10.60 -24.15
CA SER A 599 -21.27 10.17 -23.47
C SER A 599 -20.88 9.70 -22.07
N ALA A 600 -21.40 10.36 -21.05
CA ALA A 600 -20.93 10.25 -19.68
C ALA A 600 -21.30 8.91 -18.99
N GLN A 601 -21.92 7.98 -19.69
CA GLN A 601 -22.38 6.72 -19.09
C GLN A 601 -21.86 5.54 -19.92
N ILE A 602 -20.73 4.99 -19.46
CA ILE A 602 -20.30 3.62 -19.80
C ILE A 602 -20.87 2.74 -18.68
N GLU A 603 -21.89 1.96 -19.00
CA GLU A 603 -22.44 0.98 -18.05
C GLU A 603 -21.49 -0.21 -17.96
N VAL A 604 -20.89 -0.38 -16.79
CA VAL A 604 -20.01 -1.51 -16.47
C VAL A 604 -20.53 -2.21 -15.24
N THR A 605 -20.60 -3.52 -15.32
CA THR A 605 -21.06 -4.35 -14.21
C THR A 605 -19.93 -5.28 -13.72
N PRO A 606 -19.96 -5.72 -12.46
CA PRO A 606 -19.00 -6.69 -11.94
C PRO A 606 -18.96 -7.98 -12.76
N GLN A 607 -20.12 -8.44 -13.27
CA GLN A 607 -20.25 -9.63 -14.12
C GLN A 607 -19.46 -9.54 -15.43
N MET A 608 -19.26 -8.32 -15.98
CA MET A 608 -18.45 -8.15 -17.17
C MET A 608 -16.98 -8.46 -16.89
N TYR A 609 -16.45 -7.95 -15.76
CA TYR A 609 -15.11 -8.26 -15.28
C TYR A 609 -14.95 -9.74 -14.95
N GLN A 610 -15.92 -10.34 -14.27
CA GLN A 610 -15.89 -11.76 -13.94
C GLN A 610 -15.88 -12.65 -15.19
N ARG A 611 -16.69 -12.34 -16.22
CA ARG A 611 -16.67 -13.09 -17.51
C ARG A 611 -15.31 -12.95 -18.18
N LEU A 612 -14.71 -11.77 -18.10
CA LEU A 612 -13.39 -11.52 -18.66
C LEU A 612 -12.32 -12.31 -17.91
N SER A 613 -12.32 -12.30 -16.56
CA SER A 613 -11.39 -13.07 -15.73
C SER A 613 -11.44 -14.57 -16.12
N ARG A 614 -12.66 -15.16 -16.24
CA ARG A 614 -12.82 -16.55 -16.68
C ARG A 614 -12.31 -16.80 -18.11
N LYS A 615 -12.42 -15.82 -19.01
CA LYS A 615 -11.98 -15.94 -20.40
C LYS A 615 -10.46 -15.89 -20.53
N ILE A 616 -9.78 -15.21 -19.62
CA ILE A 616 -8.31 -15.10 -19.64
C ILE A 616 -7.62 -16.18 -18.81
N ALA A 617 -8.33 -16.87 -17.92
CA ALA A 617 -7.80 -17.94 -17.07
C ALA A 617 -7.08 -19.02 -17.88
N GLY A 618 -5.87 -19.39 -17.46
CA GLY A 618 -4.98 -20.38 -18.13
C GLY A 618 -4.30 -19.89 -19.40
N ARG A 619 -4.48 -18.61 -19.80
CA ARG A 619 -3.78 -18.03 -20.96
C ARG A 619 -2.40 -17.49 -20.57
N PRO A 620 -1.43 -17.47 -21.49
CA PRO A 620 -0.12 -16.86 -21.20
C PRO A 620 -0.22 -15.39 -20.76
N GLU A 621 -1.24 -14.68 -21.25
CA GLU A 621 -1.48 -13.27 -20.98
C GLU A 621 -2.33 -13.01 -19.71
N GLU A 622 -2.79 -14.06 -19.02
CA GLU A 622 -3.68 -13.97 -17.86
C GLU A 622 -3.15 -12.96 -16.81
N ARG A 623 -1.88 -13.07 -16.49
CA ARG A 623 -1.26 -12.25 -15.46
C ARG A 623 -1.30 -10.76 -15.80
N ILE A 624 -0.89 -10.39 -17.02
CA ILE A 624 -0.88 -8.99 -17.43
C ILE A 624 -2.28 -8.41 -17.56
N LEU A 625 -3.23 -9.21 -18.07
CA LEU A 625 -4.62 -8.77 -18.21
C LEU A 625 -5.29 -8.61 -16.86
N SER A 626 -5.03 -9.51 -15.89
CA SER A 626 -5.50 -9.40 -14.51
C SER A 626 -4.95 -8.15 -13.82
N TYR A 627 -3.66 -7.85 -14.02
CA TYR A 627 -3.04 -6.63 -13.51
C TYR A 627 -3.67 -5.36 -14.12
N LEU A 628 -3.90 -5.34 -15.43
CA LEU A 628 -4.55 -4.22 -16.11
C LEU A 628 -6.01 -4.06 -15.69
N MET A 629 -6.73 -5.19 -15.47
CA MET A 629 -8.08 -5.19 -14.91
C MET A 629 -8.10 -4.54 -13.53
N LEU A 630 -7.22 -4.97 -12.62
CA LEU A 630 -7.11 -4.40 -11.28
C LEU A 630 -6.82 -2.90 -11.31
N ARG A 631 -5.90 -2.45 -12.19
CA ARG A 631 -5.60 -1.02 -12.37
C ARG A 631 -6.77 -0.20 -12.90
N SER A 632 -7.71 -0.81 -13.61
CA SER A 632 -8.90 -0.12 -14.11
C SER A 632 -9.92 0.15 -13.00
N LEU A 633 -9.89 -0.62 -11.91
CA LEU A 633 -10.75 -0.45 -10.74
C LEU A 633 -10.29 0.72 -9.86
N LYS A 634 -11.19 1.20 -9.02
CA LYS A 634 -10.85 2.09 -7.91
C LYS A 634 -10.37 1.27 -6.72
N GLN A 635 -9.72 1.89 -5.76
CA GLN A 635 -9.37 1.27 -4.50
C GLN A 635 -10.58 1.31 -3.56
N ALA A 636 -10.84 0.24 -2.82
CA ALA A 636 -11.81 0.23 -1.75
C ALA A 636 -11.39 1.19 -0.62
N LYS A 637 -12.36 1.82 0.03
CA LYS A 637 -12.13 2.78 1.12
C LYS A 637 -13.25 2.69 2.16
N TYR A 638 -13.04 3.27 3.33
CA TYR A 638 -14.09 3.44 4.32
C TYR A 638 -14.92 4.70 4.03
N SER A 639 -16.21 4.67 4.38
CA SER A 639 -17.15 5.78 4.18
C SER A 639 -18.30 5.72 5.18
N ASP A 640 -18.82 6.88 5.58
CA ASP A 640 -20.07 7.03 6.34
C ASP A 640 -21.32 6.72 5.51
N LYS A 641 -21.17 6.57 4.19
CA LYS A 641 -22.26 6.32 3.23
C LYS A 641 -22.07 4.98 2.55
N ASN A 642 -23.16 4.20 2.46
CA ASN A 642 -23.16 2.99 1.68
C ASN A 642 -23.27 3.31 0.17
N GLU A 643 -22.19 3.04 -0.57
CA GLU A 643 -22.14 3.12 -2.05
C GLU A 643 -22.00 1.71 -2.68
N GLY A 644 -22.14 0.65 -1.87
CA GLY A 644 -21.92 -0.72 -2.27
C GLY A 644 -20.45 -1.10 -2.47
N HIS A 645 -20.23 -2.37 -2.77
CA HIS A 645 -18.88 -2.89 -3.02
C HIS A 645 -18.78 -3.55 -4.38
N PHE A 646 -18.30 -2.82 -5.39
CA PHE A 646 -18.29 -3.24 -6.79
C PHE A 646 -17.61 -4.61 -7.01
N ALA A 647 -16.40 -4.82 -6.50
CA ALA A 647 -15.67 -6.08 -6.72
C ALA A 647 -16.36 -7.30 -6.10
N LEU A 648 -17.00 -7.15 -4.93
CA LEU A 648 -17.80 -8.21 -4.29
C LEU A 648 -19.19 -8.33 -4.89
N ALA A 649 -19.61 -7.40 -5.75
CA ALA A 649 -20.99 -7.26 -6.20
C ALA A 649 -22.00 -7.20 -5.03
N ALA A 650 -21.57 -6.67 -3.87
CA ALA A 650 -22.36 -6.57 -2.66
C ALA A 650 -23.07 -5.22 -2.59
N PRO A 651 -24.39 -5.16 -2.31
CA PRO A 651 -25.12 -3.90 -2.19
C PRO A 651 -24.79 -3.11 -0.94
N ALA A 652 -24.41 -3.79 0.16
CA ALA A 652 -23.89 -3.22 1.39
C ALA A 652 -22.77 -4.11 1.93
N TYR A 653 -21.71 -3.49 2.42
CA TYR A 653 -20.60 -4.22 3.00
C TYR A 653 -19.90 -3.36 4.06
N THR A 654 -19.55 -3.99 5.17
CA THR A 654 -18.72 -3.38 6.23
C THR A 654 -17.61 -4.32 6.66
N HIS A 655 -16.70 -3.83 7.46
CA HIS A 655 -15.77 -4.65 8.21
C HIS A 655 -16.23 -4.74 9.66
N PHE A 656 -16.46 -5.97 10.14
CA PHE A 656 -16.93 -6.29 11.49
C PHE A 656 -16.03 -7.32 12.17
N THR A 657 -15.32 -8.13 11.38
CA THR A 657 -14.74 -9.40 11.79
C THR A 657 -13.32 -9.36 12.32
N SER A 658 -12.67 -8.17 12.46
CA SER A 658 -11.28 -8.09 12.96
C SER A 658 -11.01 -6.83 13.78
N PRO A 659 -11.68 -6.61 14.93
CA PRO A 659 -11.54 -5.39 15.74
C PRO A 659 -10.21 -5.30 16.51
N ILE A 660 -9.48 -6.40 16.70
CA ILE A 660 -8.15 -6.38 17.34
C ILE A 660 -7.14 -5.62 16.49
N ARG A 661 -7.28 -5.73 15.15
CA ARG A 661 -6.31 -5.20 14.20
C ARG A 661 -6.83 -4.14 13.24
N ARG A 662 -8.12 -3.80 13.25
CA ARG A 662 -8.71 -2.74 12.42
C ARG A 662 -9.65 -1.85 13.23
N TYR A 663 -9.34 -0.56 13.30
CA TYR A 663 -10.14 0.42 14.02
C TYR A 663 -11.57 0.60 13.47
N PRO A 664 -11.83 0.57 12.14
CA PRO A 664 -13.20 0.60 11.62
C PRO A 664 -14.09 -0.52 12.15
N ASP A 665 -13.56 -1.72 12.36
CA ASP A 665 -14.31 -2.84 12.94
C ASP A 665 -14.71 -2.54 14.40
N LEU A 666 -13.81 -1.93 15.17
CA LEU A 666 -14.12 -1.48 16.54
C LEU A 666 -15.26 -0.42 16.56
N ILE A 667 -15.25 0.51 15.61
CA ILE A 667 -16.35 1.49 15.43
C ILE A 667 -17.66 0.77 15.11
N VAL A 668 -17.63 -0.22 14.20
CA VAL A 668 -18.81 -1.04 13.86
C VAL A 668 -19.30 -1.81 15.09
N HIS A 669 -18.41 -2.39 15.90
CA HIS A 669 -18.79 -3.06 17.17
C HIS A 669 -19.52 -2.11 18.11
N ARG A 670 -19.06 -0.87 18.30
CA ARG A 670 -19.72 0.12 19.13
C ARG A 670 -21.11 0.49 18.62
N ILE A 671 -21.25 0.70 17.29
CA ILE A 671 -22.55 0.93 16.64
C ILE A 671 -23.49 -0.25 16.89
N VAL A 672 -23.01 -1.48 16.71
CA VAL A 672 -23.77 -2.71 16.95
C VAL A 672 -24.22 -2.81 18.42
N LYS A 673 -23.34 -2.56 19.39
CA LYS A 673 -23.66 -2.61 20.83
C LYS A 673 -24.68 -1.54 21.20
N THR A 674 -24.61 -0.33 20.66
CA THR A 674 -25.63 0.72 20.89
C THR A 674 -26.99 0.28 20.35
N LEU A 675 -27.04 -0.26 19.12
CA LEU A 675 -28.29 -0.76 18.54
C LEU A 675 -28.90 -1.91 19.38
N LEU A 676 -28.07 -2.84 19.90
CA LEU A 676 -28.54 -3.91 20.78
C LEU A 676 -29.08 -3.38 22.10
N ALA A 677 -28.42 -2.42 22.72
CA ALA A 677 -28.83 -1.80 23.99
C ALA A 677 -30.14 -1.03 23.85
N GLU A 678 -30.41 -0.43 22.71
CA GLU A 678 -31.66 0.29 22.40
C GLU A 678 -32.79 -0.65 21.92
N GLY A 679 -32.55 -1.96 21.88
CA GLY A 679 -33.56 -2.97 21.52
C GLY A 679 -33.87 -3.00 20.03
N ALA A 680 -32.95 -2.53 19.15
CA ALA A 680 -33.09 -2.71 17.73
C ALA A 680 -33.15 -4.21 17.40
N GLU A 681 -34.21 -4.64 16.72
CA GLU A 681 -34.35 -6.08 16.37
C GLU A 681 -33.24 -6.51 15.41
N PRO A 682 -32.31 -7.39 15.82
CA PRO A 682 -31.18 -7.80 14.99
C PRO A 682 -31.56 -8.91 13.99
N PHE A 683 -32.81 -8.95 13.56
CA PHE A 683 -33.34 -9.94 12.65
C PHE A 683 -33.44 -9.39 11.22
N GLY A 684 -32.65 -9.98 10.30
CA GLY A 684 -32.84 -9.81 8.87
C GLY A 684 -33.72 -10.92 8.30
N GLY A 685 -34.72 -10.58 7.49
CA GLY A 685 -35.50 -11.55 6.72
C GLY A 685 -34.70 -12.14 5.53
N PRO A 686 -35.31 -13.07 4.74
CA PRO A 686 -34.68 -13.61 3.56
C PRO A 686 -34.23 -12.50 2.61
N GLU A 687 -33.09 -12.71 1.96
CA GLU A 687 -32.63 -11.82 0.90
C GLU A 687 -33.77 -11.64 -0.09
N ASP A 688 -34.30 -10.42 -0.23
CA ASP A 688 -35.32 -10.12 -1.23
C ASP A 688 -34.84 -10.68 -2.57
N SER A 689 -35.65 -11.57 -3.12
CA SER A 689 -35.39 -12.26 -4.36
C SER A 689 -34.82 -11.34 -5.41
N ALA A 690 -33.74 -11.77 -6.00
CA ALA A 690 -32.77 -11.12 -6.89
C ALA A 690 -33.33 -10.41 -8.13
N SER A 691 -34.52 -9.77 -8.09
CA SER A 691 -35.06 -9.09 -9.27
C SER A 691 -34.54 -7.69 -9.53
N ASN A 692 -33.73 -7.09 -8.63
CA ASN A 692 -33.34 -5.68 -8.83
C ASN A 692 -31.89 -5.29 -8.46
N SER A 693 -30.94 -6.24 -8.39
CA SER A 693 -29.56 -5.85 -8.09
C SER A 693 -28.91 -4.93 -9.14
N ALA A 694 -29.25 -5.09 -10.42
CA ALA A 694 -28.75 -4.21 -11.48
C ALA A 694 -29.43 -2.82 -11.50
N GLN A 695 -30.69 -2.74 -11.06
CA GLN A 695 -31.42 -1.45 -11.01
C GLN A 695 -31.08 -0.65 -9.75
N ARG A 696 -30.72 -1.27 -8.62
CA ARG A 696 -30.32 -0.54 -7.40
C ARG A 696 -28.96 0.15 -7.52
N PHE A 697 -28.03 -0.38 -8.31
CA PHE A 697 -26.78 0.32 -8.63
C PHE A 697 -27.00 1.61 -9.45
N ALA A 698 -28.09 1.70 -10.21
CA ALA A 698 -28.44 2.90 -10.99
C ALA A 698 -29.34 3.89 -10.24
N ALA A 699 -30.12 3.42 -9.26
CA ALA A 699 -31.15 4.23 -8.58
C ALA A 699 -30.67 4.92 -7.28
N SER A 700 -29.46 4.63 -6.75
CA SER A 700 -29.02 5.19 -5.47
C SER A 700 -28.55 6.66 -5.52
N ALA A 701 -28.55 7.30 -6.71
CA ALA A 701 -28.08 8.68 -6.86
C ALA A 701 -29.15 9.78 -6.88
N GLY A 702 -30.41 9.46 -6.85
CA GLY A 702 -31.43 10.51 -6.89
C GLY A 702 -32.82 10.02 -6.55
N ASP A 703 -33.23 10.04 -5.33
CA ASP A 703 -34.60 10.15 -4.79
C ASP A 703 -34.70 9.48 -3.41
N ARG A 704 -34.16 10.07 -2.38
CA ARG A 704 -34.32 9.62 -0.98
C ARG A 704 -35.00 10.67 -0.06
N GLU A 705 -35.85 11.55 -0.59
CA GLU A 705 -36.50 12.55 0.28
C GLU A 705 -38.00 12.34 0.54
N GLN A 706 -38.66 11.26 0.10
CA GLN A 706 -40.08 11.06 0.37
C GLN A 706 -40.43 9.67 0.87
N GLY A 707 -40.50 9.54 2.19
CA GLY A 707 -40.98 8.34 2.89
C GLY A 707 -40.96 8.50 4.39
N ALA A 708 -41.74 9.48 4.94
CA ALA A 708 -41.96 9.61 6.38
C ALA A 708 -42.98 8.56 6.85
N GLY A 709 -42.50 7.47 7.45
CA GLY A 709 -43.30 6.51 8.19
C GLY A 709 -42.51 5.92 9.35
N ASN A 710 -42.97 6.19 10.58
CA ASN A 710 -42.49 5.72 11.88
C ASN A 710 -40.97 5.53 12.03
N ARG A 711 -40.29 6.58 12.40
CA ARG A 711 -38.92 6.53 12.93
C ARG A 711 -39.00 5.94 14.35
N ALA A 712 -38.41 4.76 14.58
CA ALA A 712 -37.72 4.54 15.82
C ALA A 712 -36.50 5.47 15.77
N ASP A 713 -36.52 6.58 16.52
CA ASP A 713 -35.36 7.45 16.66
C ASP A 713 -34.39 6.71 17.58
N PHE A 714 -33.49 5.88 17.02
CA PHE A 714 -32.33 5.36 17.73
C PHE A 714 -31.33 6.51 17.92
N ASP A 715 -30.66 6.54 19.05
CA ASP A 715 -29.60 7.50 19.30
C ASP A 715 -28.48 7.27 18.27
N GLU A 716 -28.00 8.36 17.65
CA GLU A 716 -26.87 8.28 16.72
C GLU A 716 -25.58 8.07 17.54
N PRO A 717 -24.96 6.85 17.52
CA PRO A 717 -23.76 6.58 18.33
C PRO A 717 -22.59 7.49 17.93
N TYR A 718 -22.57 7.95 16.69
CA TYR A 718 -21.57 8.90 16.18
C TYR A 718 -22.24 9.97 15.31
N PRO A 719 -21.88 11.28 15.48
CA PRO A 719 -22.25 12.31 14.51
C PRO A 719 -21.68 11.97 13.12
N ARG A 720 -22.47 12.25 12.05
CA ARG A 720 -22.05 11.91 10.67
C ARG A 720 -20.72 12.54 10.27
N GLU A 721 -20.48 13.78 10.69
CA GLU A 721 -19.23 14.51 10.39
C GLU A 721 -18.03 13.84 11.04
N GLU A 722 -18.18 13.32 12.27
CA GLU A 722 -17.13 12.58 12.96
C GLU A 722 -16.88 11.23 12.33
N LEU A 723 -17.93 10.49 11.99
CA LEU A 723 -17.82 9.20 11.31
C LEU A 723 -17.14 9.32 9.95
N ALA A 724 -17.47 10.38 9.18
CA ALA A 724 -16.81 10.68 7.92
C ALA A 724 -15.32 11.00 8.11
N ALA A 725 -14.94 11.71 9.17
CA ALA A 725 -13.55 12.00 9.51
C ALA A 725 -12.79 10.71 9.89
N ILE A 726 -13.39 9.85 10.72
CA ILE A 726 -12.82 8.54 11.11
C ILE A 726 -12.63 7.66 9.85
N ALA A 727 -13.62 7.61 8.96
CA ALA A 727 -13.55 6.82 7.72
C ALA A 727 -12.40 7.28 6.81
N GLN A 728 -12.17 8.58 6.71
CA GLN A 728 -11.04 9.14 5.97
C GLN A 728 -9.72 8.80 6.63
N GLU A 729 -9.59 9.00 7.96
CA GLU A 729 -8.38 8.68 8.74
C GLU A 729 -8.02 7.19 8.59
N CYS A 730 -9.00 6.28 8.75
CA CYS A 730 -8.80 4.84 8.59
C CYS A 730 -8.37 4.46 7.16
N SER A 731 -8.94 5.10 6.13
CA SER A 731 -8.50 4.86 4.75
C SER A 731 -7.09 5.40 4.47
N GLU A 732 -6.64 6.45 5.17
CA GLU A 732 -5.28 6.98 5.07
C GLU A 732 -4.27 6.10 5.82
N THR A 733 -4.62 5.59 7.01
CA THR A 733 -3.75 4.68 7.80
C THR A 733 -3.59 3.34 7.11
N GLU A 734 -4.65 2.77 6.55
CA GLU A 734 -4.59 1.53 5.74
C GLU A 734 -3.64 1.68 4.55
N ARG A 735 -3.75 2.78 3.78
CA ARG A 735 -2.84 3.03 2.67
C ARG A 735 -1.39 3.22 3.13
N ARG A 736 -1.18 3.90 4.26
CA ARG A 736 0.14 4.09 4.85
C ARG A 736 0.78 2.76 5.24
N ALA A 737 0.00 1.85 5.85
CA ALA A 737 0.44 0.51 6.20
C ALA A 737 0.81 -0.30 4.95
N ALA A 738 -0.07 -0.35 3.95
CA ALA A 738 0.17 -1.06 2.69
C ALA A 738 1.38 -0.50 1.91
N ASP A 739 1.59 0.83 1.94
CA ASP A 739 2.76 1.46 1.32
C ASP A 739 4.05 1.08 2.05
N ALA A 740 4.02 0.99 3.40
CA ALA A 740 5.16 0.58 4.23
C ALA A 740 5.53 -0.90 3.99
N GLU A 741 4.55 -1.79 4.01
CA GLU A 741 4.74 -3.23 3.75
C GLU A 741 5.34 -3.46 2.35
N ARG A 742 4.76 -2.81 1.33
CA ARG A 742 5.26 -2.91 -0.05
C ARG A 742 6.68 -2.37 -0.18
N GLU A 743 6.98 -1.20 0.41
CA GLU A 743 8.30 -0.60 0.38
C GLU A 743 9.37 -1.51 0.97
N LEU A 744 9.06 -2.19 2.09
CA LEU A 744 9.98 -3.13 2.72
C LEU A 744 10.18 -4.37 1.86
N ILE A 745 9.11 -4.96 1.33
CA ILE A 745 9.17 -6.14 0.46
C ILE A 745 10.02 -5.84 -0.79
N GLU A 746 9.80 -4.70 -1.43
CA GLU A 746 10.59 -4.26 -2.59
C GLU A 746 12.07 -4.07 -2.21
N GLY A 747 12.35 -3.46 -1.05
CA GLY A 747 13.72 -3.30 -0.54
C GLY A 747 14.42 -4.64 -0.32
N LYS A 748 13.76 -5.61 0.32
CA LYS A 748 14.31 -6.95 0.54
C LYS A 748 14.54 -7.72 -0.77
N LYS A 749 13.64 -7.60 -1.76
CA LYS A 749 13.82 -8.16 -3.10
C LYS A 749 15.05 -7.58 -3.80
N ILE A 750 15.25 -6.27 -3.72
CA ILE A 750 16.42 -5.61 -4.31
C ILE A 750 17.71 -6.07 -3.63
N LYS A 751 17.72 -6.19 -2.31
CA LYS A 751 18.87 -6.70 -1.55
C LYS A 751 19.19 -8.14 -1.96
N PHE A 752 18.18 -9.00 -2.10
CA PHE A 752 18.35 -10.38 -2.58
C PHE A 752 18.93 -10.47 -3.99
N MET A 753 18.64 -9.48 -4.84
CA MET A 753 19.15 -9.44 -6.20
C MET A 753 20.60 -8.90 -6.30
N GLN A 754 21.18 -8.32 -5.23
CA GLN A 754 22.52 -7.73 -5.27
C GLN A 754 23.60 -8.77 -5.59
N ASP A 755 23.48 -9.97 -5.01
CA ASP A 755 24.43 -11.05 -5.24
C ASP A 755 24.22 -11.78 -6.60
N ARG A 756 23.21 -11.38 -7.37
CA ARG A 756 22.80 -12.00 -8.64
C ARG A 756 23.03 -11.09 -9.84
N VAL A 757 23.82 -10.05 -9.68
CA VAL A 757 24.23 -9.18 -10.79
C VAL A 757 25.13 -9.98 -11.76
N GLY A 758 24.72 -10.06 -13.01
CA GLY A 758 25.36 -10.88 -14.03
C GLY A 758 24.66 -12.23 -14.29
N ASP A 759 23.62 -12.58 -13.50
CA ASP A 759 22.77 -13.73 -13.77
C ASP A 759 21.71 -13.41 -14.83
N ASP A 760 21.26 -14.43 -15.53
CA ASP A 760 20.19 -14.33 -16.52
C ASP A 760 18.88 -14.97 -16.02
N PHE A 761 17.76 -14.41 -16.45
CA PHE A 761 16.41 -14.77 -15.96
C PHE A 761 15.38 -14.79 -17.08
N ASP A 762 14.41 -15.68 -16.94
CA ASP A 762 13.18 -15.61 -17.72
C ASP A 762 12.27 -14.50 -17.18
N ALA A 763 11.87 -13.60 -18.05
CA ALA A 763 11.05 -12.45 -17.71
C ALA A 763 9.87 -12.27 -18.66
N MET A 764 8.83 -11.58 -18.17
CA MET A 764 7.69 -11.16 -18.96
C MET A 764 7.64 -9.63 -19.07
N ILE A 765 7.38 -9.11 -20.26
CA ILE A 765 7.19 -7.67 -20.47
C ILE A 765 5.83 -7.25 -19.89
N LEU A 766 5.83 -6.46 -18.83
CA LEU A 766 4.62 -5.92 -18.21
C LEU A 766 4.11 -4.68 -18.94
N SER A 767 5.02 -3.78 -19.31
CA SER A 767 4.65 -2.56 -20.01
C SER A 767 5.77 -2.05 -20.89
N VAL A 768 5.38 -1.30 -21.91
CA VAL A 768 6.29 -0.71 -22.90
C VAL A 768 6.12 0.81 -22.89
N THR A 769 7.19 1.53 -22.71
CA THR A 769 7.23 2.99 -22.65
C THR A 769 8.31 3.56 -23.58
N LYS A 770 8.32 4.87 -23.76
CA LYS A 770 9.38 5.55 -24.51
C LYS A 770 10.79 5.40 -23.90
N TYR A 771 10.87 4.99 -22.63
CA TYR A 771 12.13 4.80 -21.91
C TYR A 771 12.69 3.38 -22.08
N GLY A 772 11.82 2.39 -22.35
CA GLY A 772 12.18 0.99 -22.46
C GLY A 772 11.04 0.04 -22.09
N LEU A 773 11.43 -1.20 -21.80
CA LEU A 773 10.54 -2.29 -21.40
C LEU A 773 10.58 -2.44 -19.88
N PHE A 774 9.44 -2.45 -19.23
CA PHE A 774 9.33 -2.91 -17.86
C PHE A 774 9.06 -4.40 -17.88
N VAL A 775 9.93 -5.14 -17.25
CA VAL A 775 9.91 -6.61 -17.21
C VAL A 775 9.77 -7.09 -15.78
N GLU A 776 9.20 -8.26 -15.61
CA GLU A 776 9.08 -8.96 -14.34
C GLU A 776 9.67 -10.35 -14.46
N LEU A 777 10.51 -10.72 -13.49
CA LEU A 777 11.10 -12.05 -13.40
C LEU A 777 10.02 -13.05 -12.97
N GLY A 778 9.84 -14.14 -13.76
CA GLY A 778 8.69 -15.06 -13.61
C GLY A 778 8.60 -15.77 -12.26
N GLU A 779 9.73 -16.19 -11.69
CA GLU A 779 9.77 -16.97 -10.45
C GLU A 779 9.95 -16.11 -9.18
N LEU A 780 10.59 -14.95 -9.32
CA LEU A 780 10.95 -14.09 -8.19
C LEU A 780 9.99 -12.92 -7.99
N TYR A 781 9.08 -12.66 -8.94
CA TYR A 781 8.16 -11.54 -8.90
C TYR A 781 8.88 -10.18 -8.68
N VAL A 782 10.04 -10.02 -9.32
CA VAL A 782 10.89 -8.83 -9.23
C VAL A 782 10.75 -8.05 -10.52
N GLU A 783 10.41 -6.77 -10.42
CA GLU A 783 10.26 -5.88 -11.57
C GLU A 783 11.55 -5.08 -11.83
N GLY A 784 11.81 -4.78 -13.11
CA GLY A 784 12.91 -3.90 -13.49
C GLY A 784 12.76 -3.33 -14.91
N LEU A 785 13.71 -2.50 -15.29
CA LEU A 785 13.71 -1.78 -16.56
C LEU A 785 14.77 -2.32 -17.49
N VAL A 786 14.38 -2.66 -18.71
CA VAL A 786 15.27 -2.78 -19.88
C VAL A 786 15.23 -1.45 -20.61
N PRO A 787 16.25 -0.60 -20.52
CA PRO A 787 16.26 0.68 -21.22
C PRO A 787 16.26 0.48 -22.74
N ILE A 788 15.58 1.36 -23.49
CA ILE A 788 15.53 1.27 -24.94
C ILE A 788 16.91 1.32 -25.60
N PHE A 789 17.86 2.02 -24.98
CA PHE A 789 19.23 2.12 -25.48
C PHE A 789 20.07 0.86 -25.22
N SER A 790 19.64 -0.07 -24.34
CA SER A 790 20.30 -1.37 -24.16
C SER A 790 19.96 -2.38 -25.26
N LEU A 791 18.94 -2.11 -26.07
CA LEU A 791 18.59 -2.88 -27.26
C LEU A 791 19.52 -2.49 -28.42
N GLN A 792 20.68 -3.18 -28.55
CA GLN A 792 21.77 -2.74 -29.43
C GLN A 792 21.73 -3.37 -30.85
N ASP A 793 20.91 -4.37 -31.09
CA ASP A 793 20.80 -5.12 -32.33
C ASP A 793 20.13 -4.32 -33.48
N ASP A 794 19.35 -3.25 -33.12
CA ASP A 794 18.72 -2.36 -34.11
C ASP A 794 18.47 -0.96 -33.50
N THR A 795 17.95 -0.05 -34.34
CA THR A 795 17.41 1.24 -33.87
C THR A 795 15.93 1.06 -33.53
N TYR A 796 15.64 1.06 -32.25
CA TYR A 796 14.29 0.84 -31.72
C TYR A 796 13.52 2.14 -31.53
N THR A 797 12.23 2.11 -31.88
CA THR A 797 11.34 3.27 -31.78
C THR A 797 10.05 2.87 -31.06
N TYR A 798 9.64 3.66 -30.07
CA TYR A 798 8.38 3.50 -29.38
C TYR A 798 7.20 4.00 -30.24
N ARG A 799 6.20 3.15 -30.40
CA ARG A 799 4.93 3.44 -31.08
C ARG A 799 3.82 3.61 -30.06
N GLU A 800 3.40 4.85 -29.81
CA GLU A 800 2.41 5.18 -28.79
C GLU A 800 1.05 4.53 -29.04
N GLY A 801 0.60 4.45 -30.29
CA GLY A 801 -0.72 3.89 -30.66
C GLY A 801 -0.86 2.39 -30.43
N SER A 802 0.21 1.60 -30.64
CA SER A 802 0.24 0.15 -30.44
C SER A 802 0.94 -0.26 -29.13
N ARG A 803 1.50 0.71 -28.38
CA ARG A 803 2.31 0.47 -27.15
C ARG A 803 3.42 -0.56 -27.38
N GLU A 804 4.14 -0.43 -28.47
CA GLU A 804 5.21 -1.34 -28.90
C GLU A 804 6.53 -0.59 -29.04
N ILE A 805 7.64 -1.29 -28.83
CA ILE A 805 8.96 -0.86 -29.26
C ILE A 805 9.38 -1.74 -30.42
N CYS A 806 9.57 -1.16 -31.63
CA CYS A 806 9.90 -1.90 -32.83
C CYS A 806 11.23 -1.45 -33.45
N GLY A 807 12.03 -2.42 -33.85
CA GLY A 807 13.26 -2.22 -34.60
C GLY A 807 13.01 -1.74 -36.02
N ALA A 808 13.84 -0.83 -36.49
CA ALA A 808 13.70 -0.19 -37.82
C ALA A 808 14.12 -1.09 -38.98
N ARG A 809 15.09 -1.98 -38.76
CA ARG A 809 15.70 -2.84 -39.78
C ARG A 809 15.28 -4.30 -39.63
N ASN A 810 15.37 -4.84 -38.41
CA ASN A 810 15.04 -6.24 -38.11
C ASN A 810 13.53 -6.49 -37.99
N GLY A 811 12.72 -5.43 -37.82
CA GLY A 811 11.26 -5.54 -37.65
C GLY A 811 10.82 -6.23 -36.36
N ARG A 812 11.74 -6.55 -35.44
CA ARG A 812 11.43 -7.17 -34.16
C ARG A 812 10.67 -6.15 -33.29
N CYS A 813 9.50 -6.54 -32.81
CA CYS A 813 8.68 -5.69 -31.99
C CYS A 813 8.50 -6.32 -30.59
N TYR A 814 8.71 -5.55 -29.54
CA TYR A 814 8.45 -5.91 -28.15
C TYR A 814 7.12 -5.36 -27.73
N ARG A 815 6.28 -6.22 -27.12
CA ARG A 815 4.91 -5.93 -26.68
C ARG A 815 4.69 -6.40 -25.26
N PRO A 816 3.76 -5.79 -24.50
CA PRO A 816 3.33 -6.35 -23.23
C PRO A 816 2.89 -7.82 -23.38
N GLY A 817 3.21 -8.67 -22.40
CA GLY A 817 2.89 -10.09 -22.40
C GLY A 817 3.91 -11.01 -23.11
N MET A 818 4.91 -10.46 -23.83
CA MET A 818 5.97 -11.28 -24.41
C MET A 818 6.94 -11.77 -23.33
N LYS A 819 7.34 -13.03 -23.42
CA LYS A 819 8.44 -13.59 -22.65
C LYS A 819 9.77 -13.20 -23.28
N VAL A 820 10.72 -12.83 -22.49
CA VAL A 820 12.08 -12.46 -22.89
C VAL A 820 13.08 -13.01 -21.87
N ARG A 821 14.26 -13.39 -22.31
CA ARG A 821 15.37 -13.71 -21.43
C ARG A 821 16.18 -12.45 -21.19
N VAL A 822 16.45 -12.13 -19.93
CA VAL A 822 17.12 -10.90 -19.55
C VAL A 822 18.28 -11.17 -18.61
N LEU A 823 19.34 -10.37 -18.75
CA LEU A 823 20.51 -10.36 -17.87
C LEU A 823 20.36 -9.19 -16.90
N LEU A 824 20.64 -9.41 -15.63
CA LEU A 824 20.69 -8.34 -14.63
C LEU A 824 22.02 -7.58 -14.78
N ASP A 825 21.98 -6.40 -15.38
CA ASP A 825 23.18 -5.59 -15.64
C ASP A 825 23.69 -4.88 -14.40
N ARG A 826 22.79 -4.23 -13.68
CA ARG A 826 23.14 -3.47 -12.48
C ARG A 826 21.93 -3.18 -11.61
N ILE A 827 22.23 -2.89 -10.34
CA ILE A 827 21.26 -2.42 -9.36
C ILE A 827 21.61 -0.99 -8.96
N ASP A 828 20.65 -0.10 -9.11
CA ASP A 828 20.69 1.23 -8.53
C ASP A 828 20.03 1.18 -7.14
N SER A 829 20.82 0.85 -6.12
CA SER A 829 20.34 0.69 -4.75
C SER A 829 19.76 1.99 -4.19
N ALA A 830 20.30 3.15 -4.59
CA ALA A 830 19.82 4.45 -4.15
C ALA A 830 18.40 4.75 -4.66
N ASN A 831 18.10 4.36 -5.90
CA ASN A 831 16.79 4.55 -6.53
C ASN A 831 15.93 3.27 -6.53
N ARG A 832 16.37 2.21 -5.84
CA ARG A 832 15.70 0.90 -5.77
C ARG A 832 15.28 0.38 -7.14
N ARG A 833 16.20 0.37 -8.11
CA ARG A 833 15.93 0.00 -9.50
C ARG A 833 16.86 -1.08 -9.99
N LEU A 834 16.25 -2.08 -10.61
CA LEU A 834 16.97 -3.10 -11.35
C LEU A 834 16.99 -2.72 -12.83
N GLN A 835 18.17 -2.77 -13.43
CA GLN A 835 18.35 -2.58 -14.84
C GLN A 835 18.78 -3.89 -15.48
N PHE A 836 18.03 -4.24 -16.54
CA PHE A 836 18.26 -5.46 -17.31
C PHE A 836 18.64 -5.15 -18.75
N SER A 837 19.26 -6.12 -19.42
CA SER A 837 19.41 -6.17 -20.89
C SER A 837 18.77 -7.44 -21.44
N VAL A 838 18.19 -7.37 -22.65
CA VAL A 838 17.61 -8.53 -23.32
C VAL A 838 18.70 -9.35 -23.94
N LEU A 839 18.72 -10.67 -23.64
CA LEU A 839 19.60 -11.62 -24.29
C LEU A 839 19.04 -12.06 -25.64
N PRO A 840 19.90 -12.35 -26.68
CA PRO A 840 19.45 -12.92 -27.92
C PRO A 840 18.80 -14.29 -27.72
N ASP A 841 17.71 -14.58 -28.44
CA ASP A 841 17.10 -15.93 -28.44
C ASP A 841 18.03 -16.90 -29.14
N GLU A 842 18.66 -17.81 -28.41
CA GLU A 842 19.51 -18.89 -28.98
C GLU A 842 18.75 -19.81 -29.96
N ALA A 843 17.40 -19.88 -29.84
CA ALA A 843 16.55 -20.65 -30.74
C ALA A 843 16.35 -20.03 -32.12
N ALA A 844 16.75 -18.77 -32.36
CA ALA A 844 16.61 -18.09 -33.63
C ALA A 844 17.83 -18.32 -34.58
N GLU A 845 18.98 -18.69 -34.03
CA GLU A 845 20.19 -18.98 -34.84
C GLU A 845 20.14 -20.37 -35.46
N ASP A 846 19.48 -21.37 -34.86
CA ASP A 846 19.32 -22.70 -35.45
C ASP A 846 18.27 -22.78 -36.58
N SER A 847 17.34 -21.83 -36.66
CA SER A 847 16.34 -21.78 -37.71
C SER A 847 16.78 -20.99 -38.95
N ALA A 848 17.86 -20.23 -38.89
CA ALA A 848 18.41 -19.49 -40.02
C ALA A 848 19.32 -20.32 -40.93
N SER A 849 19.74 -21.52 -40.45
CA SER A 849 20.62 -22.43 -41.21
C SER A 849 19.91 -23.56 -42.00
N ALA A 850 18.58 -23.70 -41.86
CA ALA A 850 17.81 -24.73 -42.53
C ALA A 850 16.56 -24.14 -43.22
N GLY A 851 16.68 -23.76 -44.49
CA GLY A 851 15.49 -23.50 -45.24
C GLY A 851 15.61 -22.53 -46.42
N THR A 852 16.41 -22.91 -47.41
CA THR A 852 16.24 -22.38 -48.75
C THR A 852 14.92 -22.88 -49.31
N TYR A 853 13.88 -22.03 -49.31
CA TYR A 853 12.67 -22.27 -50.08
C TYR A 853 12.77 -21.54 -51.43
N PRO A 854 12.45 -22.23 -52.54
CA PRO A 854 12.45 -21.60 -53.88
C PRO A 854 11.24 -20.68 -54.03
N PRO A 855 11.32 -19.62 -54.84
CA PRO A 855 10.24 -18.65 -54.95
C PRO A 855 9.03 -19.26 -55.69
N ALA A 856 7.88 -19.25 -55.03
CA ALA A 856 6.59 -19.67 -55.58
C ALA A 856 6.17 -18.76 -56.72
N GLY A 857 5.96 -19.39 -57.89
CA GLY A 857 5.59 -18.76 -59.15
C GLY A 857 4.29 -17.97 -59.06
N ARG A 858 4.33 -16.78 -59.61
CA ARG A 858 3.19 -15.93 -59.94
C ARG A 858 2.46 -16.55 -61.14
N LYS A 859 1.26 -17.05 -60.95
CA LYS A 859 0.33 -17.37 -62.05
C LYS A 859 -0.30 -16.07 -62.58
N SER A 860 0.12 -15.69 -63.80
CA SER A 860 -0.53 -14.66 -64.62
C SER A 860 -1.85 -15.21 -65.22
N LYS A 861 -2.94 -14.49 -65.02
CA LYS A 861 -4.14 -14.62 -65.91
C LYS A 861 -4.11 -13.46 -66.90
N THR A 862 -3.85 -13.81 -68.14
CA THR A 862 -4.05 -13.05 -69.38
C THR A 862 -5.54 -12.83 -69.64
N THR A 863 -5.91 -11.60 -69.92
CA THR A 863 -7.03 -11.29 -70.83
C THR A 863 -6.64 -10.06 -71.63
N GLU A 864 -6.58 -10.30 -72.95
CA GLU A 864 -6.33 -9.36 -74.05
C GLU A 864 -7.41 -8.25 -74.09
N ARG A 865 -7.03 -7.02 -74.42
CA ARG A 865 -7.58 -6.31 -75.62
C ARG A 865 -6.93 -4.96 -75.85
N THR A 866 -6.25 -4.90 -77.01
CA THR A 866 -6.23 -3.87 -78.06
C THR A 866 -5.75 -2.45 -77.75
N ALA A 867 -4.63 -2.10 -78.33
CA ALA A 867 -4.12 -0.74 -78.66
C ALA A 867 -5.05 -0.05 -79.70
N PRO A 868 -4.92 1.24 -80.04
CA PRO A 868 -3.74 1.73 -80.71
C PRO A 868 -3.25 3.20 -80.47
N THR A 869 -1.96 3.39 -80.78
CA THR A 869 -1.31 4.49 -81.54
C THR A 869 -1.40 5.93 -81.12
N GLY A 870 -0.19 6.52 -81.00
CA GLY A 870 0.00 7.97 -81.11
C GLY A 870 1.33 8.53 -80.63
N THR A 871 2.40 8.33 -81.49
CA THR A 871 3.53 9.27 -81.74
C THR A 871 4.14 10.23 -80.69
N ARG A 872 5.37 9.96 -80.42
CA ARG A 872 6.67 10.71 -80.32
C ARG A 872 6.63 12.27 -80.52
N PRO A 873 7.76 13.04 -80.34
CA PRO A 873 8.93 12.91 -79.46
C PRO A 873 9.50 14.27 -78.91
N PHE A 874 10.70 14.18 -78.35
CA PHE A 874 11.79 15.25 -78.26
C PHE A 874 11.71 16.20 -77.06
N THR A 875 12.74 16.52 -76.33
CA THR A 875 14.18 16.73 -76.24
C THR A 875 14.45 17.22 -74.83
N GLY A 876 15.40 16.86 -74.15
CA GLY A 876 16.84 17.01 -74.19
C GLY A 876 17.29 18.20 -73.30
N ARG A 877 18.04 17.94 -72.23
CA ARG A 877 19.38 18.53 -72.08
C ARG A 877 19.97 18.30 -70.67
N LYS A 878 21.14 17.74 -70.75
CA LYS A 878 22.18 17.63 -69.70
C LYS A 878 22.57 19.02 -69.14
N ARG A 879 23.04 19.07 -67.90
CA ARG A 879 24.40 19.51 -67.51
C ARG A 879 24.64 19.51 -66.00
N LYS A 880 25.69 18.82 -65.64
CA LYS A 880 26.59 19.08 -64.50
C LYS A 880 27.55 20.23 -64.92
N PRO A 881 28.48 20.74 -64.10
CA PRO A 881 28.93 20.60 -62.74
C PRO A 881 29.27 21.90 -61.98
N SER A 882 29.81 21.75 -60.76
CA SER A 882 30.45 22.66 -59.85
C SER A 882 31.43 23.72 -60.44
N PRO A 883 32.10 24.71 -59.78
CA PRO A 883 32.80 24.56 -58.49
C PRO A 883 32.98 25.86 -57.59
N ARG A 884 33.61 25.65 -56.41
CA ARG A 884 34.65 26.50 -55.73
C ARG A 884 34.36 27.94 -55.34
N SER A 885 34.71 28.33 -54.11
CA SER A 885 35.98 28.80 -53.54
C SER A 885 35.84 29.30 -52.07
N ASP A 886 36.67 28.83 -51.20
CA ASP A 886 37.97 29.32 -50.70
C ASP A 886 37.89 30.54 -49.76
N LYS A 887 38.41 30.39 -48.59
CA LYS A 887 39.62 30.97 -47.94
C LYS A 887 39.44 30.85 -46.42
N ALA A 888 40.33 30.16 -45.80
CA ALA A 888 41.70 30.36 -45.32
C ALA A 888 41.69 31.14 -44.02
N ALA A 889 42.44 30.90 -43.06
CA ALA A 889 43.67 30.30 -42.61
C ALA A 889 43.77 30.58 -41.12
N SER A 890 44.53 30.05 -40.24
CA SER A 890 45.89 29.53 -40.21
C SER A 890 46.20 29.02 -38.80
N ARG A 891 46.93 27.91 -38.73
CA ARG A 891 48.23 27.73 -38.06
C ARG A 891 48.28 27.77 -36.56
N ALA A 892 48.98 26.94 -35.83
CA ALA A 892 50.10 26.01 -35.98
C ALA A 892 50.33 25.45 -34.59
N GLU A 893 50.81 24.36 -34.25
CA GLU A 893 51.93 23.49 -34.49
C GLU A 893 52.15 22.62 -33.25
N ALA A 894 52.43 21.37 -33.50
CA ALA A 894 53.03 20.46 -32.50
C ALA A 894 54.55 20.67 -32.48
N PRO A 895 55.35 20.18 -31.55
CA PRO A 895 55.87 18.80 -31.66
C PRO A 895 56.23 18.08 -30.31
N VAL A 896 56.08 16.74 -30.32
CA VAL A 896 57.08 15.66 -30.20
C VAL A 896 58.15 15.71 -29.10
N SER A 897 58.24 14.72 -28.26
CA SER A 897 59.33 13.75 -27.99
C SER A 897 59.12 13.05 -26.64
N ARG A 898 58.98 11.75 -26.58
CA ARG A 898 59.93 10.63 -26.55
C ARG A 898 60.64 10.38 -25.19
N ALA A 899 60.54 9.10 -24.84
CA ALA A 899 61.44 8.23 -24.05
C ALA A 899 61.28 8.33 -22.51
N ASP A 900 61.16 7.28 -21.72
CA ASP A 900 61.82 5.96 -21.67
C ASP A 900 61.12 5.01 -20.76
N GLN A 901 61.12 3.70 -21.14
CA GLN A 901 61.00 2.57 -20.21
C GLN A 901 62.43 2.25 -19.65
N PRO A 902 62.59 1.48 -18.55
CA PRO A 902 62.39 0.02 -18.61
C PRO A 902 61.99 -0.73 -17.35
N ALA A 903 61.43 -1.92 -17.62
CA ALA A 903 61.68 -3.23 -17.07
C ALA A 903 61.64 -3.60 -15.56
N GLY A 904 60.92 -4.70 -15.28
CA GLY A 904 61.18 -5.52 -14.09
C GLY A 904 60.03 -6.55 -13.78
N ARG A 905 60.02 -7.62 -14.54
CA ARG A 905 59.47 -8.92 -14.07
C ARG A 905 60.57 -9.69 -13.34
N PRO A 906 60.37 -10.56 -12.34
CA PRO A 906 60.19 -11.98 -12.60
C PRO A 906 59.23 -12.69 -11.62
N GLU A 907 58.63 -13.69 -12.06
CA GLU A 907 58.81 -15.16 -11.98
C GLU A 907 57.92 -15.93 -10.98
N ARG A 908 57.26 -16.96 -11.56
CA ARG A 908 56.63 -18.10 -10.91
C ARG A 908 57.71 -19.12 -10.48
N PRO A 909 57.45 -20.11 -9.60
CA PRO A 909 57.35 -21.51 -10.05
C PRO A 909 56.13 -22.21 -9.41
N ALA A 910 55.34 -23.04 -10.09
CA ALA A 910 55.51 -24.38 -10.68
C ALA A 910 55.60 -25.58 -9.69
N ASP A 911 54.67 -26.49 -9.92
CA ASP A 911 54.69 -27.97 -9.75
C ASP A 911 54.44 -28.62 -8.38
N ALA A 912 53.47 -29.55 -8.29
CA ALA A 912 53.57 -30.97 -8.69
C ALA A 912 52.23 -31.70 -8.42
N ARG A 913 51.63 -32.26 -9.36
CA ARG A 913 51.37 -33.60 -9.84
C ARG A 913 51.39 -34.75 -8.78
N ALA A 914 50.36 -35.55 -8.88
CA ALA A 914 50.20 -37.00 -9.04
C ALA A 914 49.27 -37.64 -7.98
N ALA A 915 48.21 -38.20 -8.35
CA ALA A 915 47.88 -39.49 -8.97
C ALA A 915 47.32 -40.52 -7.94
N LYS A 916 46.25 -41.12 -8.26
CA LYS A 916 45.84 -42.53 -8.43
C LYS A 916 44.48 -42.86 -7.80
N ARG A 917 43.53 -43.09 -8.66
CA ARG A 917 42.81 -44.36 -8.99
C ARG A 917 42.58 -45.39 -7.89
N ALA A 918 41.34 -45.74 -7.77
CA ALA A 918 40.60 -47.01 -7.61
C ALA A 918 39.56 -46.82 -6.47
N GLY A 919 38.35 -47.27 -6.52
CA GLY A 919 37.59 -48.23 -7.25
C GLY A 919 36.29 -48.44 -6.52
N ILE A 920 35.26 -48.54 -7.23
CA ILE A 920 34.00 -49.29 -7.08
C ILE A 920 33.54 -49.66 -5.67
N SER A 921 32.35 -49.16 -5.25
CA SER A 921 31.17 -50.01 -4.99
C SER A 921 29.90 -49.20 -4.68
N ARG A 922 28.78 -49.65 -5.25
CA ARG A 922 27.41 -49.22 -5.01
C ARG A 922 27.02 -49.51 -3.55
N ALA A 923 26.51 -48.51 -2.85
CA ALA A 923 25.60 -48.72 -1.75
C ALA A 923 24.54 -47.62 -1.76
N LYS A 924 23.28 -48.02 -1.72
CA LYS A 924 22.09 -47.22 -1.56
C LYS A 924 22.25 -46.37 -0.30
N ALA A 925 22.23 -45.04 -0.41
CA ALA A 925 22.09 -44.14 0.72
C ALA A 925 20.66 -43.60 0.75
N VAL A 926 19.99 -43.98 1.80
CA VAL A 926 18.76 -43.41 2.35
C VAL A 926 19.10 -42.00 2.82
N LEU A 927 18.36 -41.02 2.36
CA LEU A 927 18.42 -39.64 2.85
C LEU A 927 17.77 -39.57 4.24
N PRO A 928 18.37 -38.96 5.24
CA PRO A 928 17.67 -38.61 6.47
C PRO A 928 17.02 -37.23 6.30
N SER A 929 15.70 -37.19 6.47
CA SER A 929 14.95 -35.95 6.74
C SER A 929 15.35 -35.50 8.15
N THR A 930 15.92 -34.30 8.26
CA THR A 930 16.03 -33.59 9.53
C THR A 930 15.31 -32.26 9.43
N SER A 931 14.08 -32.26 9.94
CA SER A 931 13.36 -31.06 10.33
C SER A 931 13.97 -30.56 11.65
N PRO A 932 14.20 -29.22 11.81
CA PRO A 932 14.79 -28.65 13.05
C PRO A 932 13.85 -28.64 14.26
N PHE A 933 12.60 -29.08 14.15
CA PHE A 933 11.62 -29.05 15.24
C PHE A 933 11.52 -30.36 16.07
N ALA A 934 12.39 -31.31 15.89
CA ALA A 934 12.38 -32.60 16.63
C ALA A 934 13.23 -32.60 17.92
N LYS A 935 13.37 -31.47 18.64
CA LYS A 935 14.12 -31.39 19.90
C LYS A 935 13.35 -31.09 21.17
N TYR A 936 12.02 -31.07 21.14
CA TYR A 936 11.22 -31.04 22.37
C TYR A 936 10.14 -32.11 22.35
N GLY A 937 10.56 -33.33 22.62
CA GLY A 937 9.70 -34.50 22.81
C GLY A 937 10.29 -35.44 23.84
N ALA A 938 9.65 -35.47 25.01
CA ALA A 938 9.60 -36.54 25.97
C ALA A 938 10.93 -37.19 26.45
N ASP A 939 11.39 -36.79 27.63
CA ASP A 939 12.12 -37.67 28.50
C ASP A 939 11.59 -37.62 29.93
N GLY A 940 11.32 -38.85 30.40
CA GLY A 940 10.59 -39.27 31.53
C GLY A 940 11.06 -38.70 32.87
N VAL A 941 10.08 -38.31 33.64
CA VAL A 941 10.12 -38.06 35.06
C VAL A 941 10.36 -39.39 35.80
N LYS A 942 11.54 -39.60 36.36
CA LYS A 942 11.77 -40.52 37.50
C LYS A 942 11.72 -39.75 38.80
N PRO A 943 10.97 -40.25 39.83
CA PRO A 943 10.77 -39.55 41.08
C PRO A 943 12.03 -39.62 41.98
N ARG A 944 12.55 -38.49 42.41
CA ARG A 944 13.52 -38.38 43.50
C ARG A 944 12.83 -38.08 44.82
N LYS A 945 13.06 -38.96 45.77
CA LYS A 945 12.62 -38.99 47.14
C LYS A 945 12.95 -37.74 47.95
N LYS A 946 12.02 -37.44 48.85
CA LYS A 946 12.10 -36.54 50.02
C LYS A 946 13.40 -36.62 50.82
N LYS A 947 13.95 -35.41 51.14
CA LYS A 947 14.65 -35.05 52.40
C LYS A 947 14.89 -33.54 52.26
N ASN A 948 14.26 -32.68 53.07
CA ASN A 948 14.49 -32.27 54.40
C ASN A 948 13.43 -31.22 54.82
N LYS A 949 12.70 -31.57 55.87
CA LYS A 949 12.11 -30.62 56.81
C LYS A 949 13.29 -29.97 57.59
N ASP A 950 13.03 -28.78 58.06
CA ASP A 950 13.74 -27.96 59.02
C ASP A 950 14.47 -26.75 58.41
N ARG A 951 13.70 -25.62 58.39
CA ARG A 951 14.13 -24.27 58.67
C ARG A 951 13.01 -23.27 58.38
N ILE A 952 11.98 -23.30 59.24
CA ILE A 952 11.04 -22.21 59.45
C ILE A 952 10.80 -22.11 60.92
N ALA A 953 11.64 -21.32 61.59
CA ALA A 953 11.41 -20.70 62.91
C ALA A 953 12.63 -19.84 63.25
N GLU A 954 12.54 -18.57 62.84
CA GLU A 954 13.25 -17.42 63.49
C GLU A 954 13.30 -16.26 62.54
N SER A 955 12.20 -15.45 62.54
CA SER A 955 12.26 -14.01 62.33
C SER A 955 10.85 -13.37 62.45
N ARG A 956 10.17 -13.69 63.52
CA ARG A 956 9.06 -12.86 64.04
C ARG A 956 9.38 -12.44 65.42
N LYS A 957 10.19 -11.36 65.58
CA LYS A 957 10.26 -10.47 66.77
C LYS A 957 11.32 -9.42 66.50
N LYS A 958 10.90 -8.22 66.08
CA LYS A 958 11.43 -6.93 66.44
C LYS A 958 10.96 -5.90 65.42
N GLY A 959 10.17 -4.99 65.91
CA GLY A 959 9.77 -3.80 65.13
C GLY A 959 8.46 -3.17 65.52
N LYS A 960 8.18 -3.12 66.86
CA LYS A 960 7.30 -2.07 67.43
C LYS A 960 8.17 -1.14 68.23
N ARG A 961 8.33 0.10 67.77
CA ARG A 961 8.56 1.38 68.45
C ARG A 961 9.53 2.23 67.59
N ARG A 962 9.10 3.18 66.94
CA ARG A 962 8.94 4.65 67.03
C ARG A 962 8.36 5.15 65.72
#